data_4823996cdd6b102d6822b0f165eb7f58
#
_entry.id   4823996cdd6b102d6822b0f165eb7f58
#
_cell.length_a   1.000
_cell.length_b   1.000
_cell.length_c   1.000
_cell.angle_alpha   90.00
_cell.angle_beta   90.00
_cell.angle_gamma   90.00
#
_symmetry.space_group_name_H-M   'P 1'
#
loop_
_entity.id
_entity.type
_entity.pdbx_description
1 polymer ?
#
loop_
_entity_poly.entity_id
_entity_poly.type
_entity_poly.pdbx_seq_one_letter_code
_entity_poly.pdbx_strand_id
1 'polypeptide(L)'
;MAKKNSTAKDTELSLSFFGKVAALFRSETVHFVIGLVLVIFSVYLLLAFSSFFFTGAADQSIIDGGSAQELISTNNGVKNYAGSRGAQLASYLINDCFGVSSFLILVFLAVAGLKLMRVRVVRLWKWFIGCSLMLVWFSVFFGFVFVDQYKDSFLYLGGMHGYNVSNWLVSQVGVPGVWLLLLVTAICFLIYLSARTVIWLRRLFSLSFLKRKEKAESVQGETPEEFKTSWGAKEKTTAPTPEAAEPEKVLEKEEEVATEEEEDEPLNEITLDLGGSDGKVKPAKSADEDVTMTFETPAPEPVPPFREQPVEKEPAFQVEKAEEEEYVGTEKEPYNPRLDLENYHYPTIDLMKHYDDNGPTIDMVEQNANKDKIINTLRSFGIEISTIKATVGPTVTLYEITPEQGVRISKIRGLEDDIALSLSALGIRIIAPIPGKGTIGIEVPNSNPKIVSGQSVIGSKKFQESTYDLPVALGKTITNEVFMVDLCKMPHMLVAGATGQGKSVGLNAIITSLLYKKHPAELKFVLVDPKKVEFSIYSVIEHHFLAKLPDGEDAIITDVTKVVQTLNSICVEMDTRYDLLKAAHVRNIKEYNEKFINRQLNPEKGHKFMPYIVVVIDEFGDLIMTAGKEVELPIARIAQLARAVGIHMIIATQRPTTNIITGTIKANFPARVAFRVSAMIDSRTILDRPGANQLIGRGDMLFLQGADPVRVQCAFIDTPEVAEITKFIAKQQGYPTAFYLPEYVGEDGGGNDLGDVDMGRLDPLFEDAARLIVIHQQGSTSLIQRKFAIGYNRAGRLMDQLEKAGIVGPAQGSKAREVLCVDDNDLQMRLNNLL
;
A
#
# COMPACT_ATOMS: atom_id res chain seq x y z
N MET A 1 -13.28 -44.58 -41.95
CA MET A 1 -11.93 -44.11 -42.38
C MET A 1 -11.92 -42.69 -42.97
N ALA A 2 -12.81 -41.80 -42.60
CA ALA A 2 -12.87 -40.41 -43.13
C ALA A 2 -12.59 -39.28 -42.14
N LYS A 3 -12.24 -39.58 -40.88
CA LYS A 3 -12.04 -38.58 -39.84
C LYS A 3 -10.56 -38.35 -39.46
N LYS A 4 -9.62 -39.01 -40.10
CA LYS A 4 -8.18 -38.89 -39.81
C LYS A 4 -7.41 -38.00 -40.81
N ASN A 5 -8.06 -37.50 -41.88
CA ASN A 5 -7.42 -36.69 -42.91
C ASN A 5 -7.66 -35.17 -42.79
N SER A 6 -8.54 -34.72 -41.88
CA SER A 6 -8.78 -33.28 -41.70
C SER A 6 -7.75 -32.60 -40.75
N THR A 7 -7.36 -33.31 -39.70
CA THR A 7 -6.37 -32.77 -38.72
C THR A 7 -4.94 -32.67 -39.27
N ALA A 8 -4.55 -33.60 -40.18
CA ALA A 8 -3.24 -33.56 -40.84
C ALA A 8 -3.13 -32.41 -41.85
N LYS A 9 -4.24 -32.10 -42.57
CA LYS A 9 -4.27 -30.99 -43.52
C LYS A 9 -4.26 -29.63 -42.87
N ASP A 10 -4.91 -29.47 -41.70
CA ASP A 10 -4.90 -28.19 -40.95
C ASP A 10 -3.55 -27.93 -40.30
N THR A 11 -2.85 -28.97 -39.83
CA THR A 11 -1.49 -28.86 -39.28
C THR A 11 -0.45 -28.57 -40.37
N GLU A 12 -0.57 -29.16 -41.56
CA GLU A 12 0.31 -28.84 -42.69
C GLU A 12 0.04 -27.43 -43.22
N LEU A 13 -1.22 -26.94 -43.21
CA LEU A 13 -1.56 -25.57 -43.60
C LEU A 13 -1.00 -24.53 -42.60
N SER A 14 -1.05 -24.81 -41.29
CA SER A 14 -0.50 -23.93 -40.26
C SER A 14 1.03 -23.89 -40.31
N LEU A 15 1.70 -25.00 -40.44
CA LEU A 15 3.16 -25.07 -40.64
C LEU A 15 3.61 -24.39 -41.94
N SER A 16 2.85 -24.53 -43.04
CA SER A 16 3.07 -23.80 -44.28
C SER A 16 2.87 -22.29 -44.15
N PHE A 17 1.89 -21.84 -43.36
CA PHE A 17 1.64 -20.42 -43.09
C PHE A 17 2.79 -19.80 -42.30
N PHE A 18 3.21 -20.40 -41.17
CA PHE A 18 4.34 -19.94 -40.38
C PHE A 18 5.66 -19.99 -41.20
N GLY A 19 5.85 -21.00 -42.05
CA GLY A 19 6.99 -21.07 -42.96
C GLY A 19 7.00 -19.92 -43.97
N LYS A 20 5.84 -19.58 -44.54
CA LYS A 20 5.71 -18.43 -45.47
C LYS A 20 5.90 -17.10 -44.77
N VAL A 21 5.37 -16.94 -43.57
CA VAL A 21 5.57 -15.74 -42.75
C VAL A 21 7.04 -15.59 -42.36
N ALA A 22 7.71 -16.65 -41.96
CA ALA A 22 9.14 -16.64 -41.64
C ALA A 22 10.02 -16.35 -42.88
N ALA A 23 9.64 -16.84 -44.04
CA ALA A 23 10.32 -16.52 -45.32
C ALA A 23 10.09 -15.08 -45.75
N LEU A 24 8.90 -14.52 -45.50
CA LEU A 24 8.57 -13.11 -45.73
C LEU A 24 9.48 -12.20 -44.87
N PHE A 25 9.64 -12.52 -43.58
CA PHE A 25 10.56 -11.80 -42.69
C PHE A 25 12.04 -12.02 -43.02
N ARG A 26 12.43 -12.97 -43.82
CA ARG A 26 13.79 -13.14 -44.34
C ARG A 26 14.05 -12.43 -45.65
N SER A 27 13.03 -11.90 -46.30
CA SER A 27 13.19 -11.20 -47.59
C SER A 27 13.90 -9.84 -47.41
N GLU A 28 14.82 -9.52 -48.33
CA GLU A 28 15.55 -8.25 -48.36
C GLU A 28 14.63 -7.04 -48.46
N THR A 29 13.57 -7.16 -49.25
CA THR A 29 12.57 -6.12 -49.43
C THR A 29 11.84 -5.76 -48.15
N VAL A 30 11.46 -6.79 -47.33
CA VAL A 30 10.80 -6.57 -46.05
C VAL A 30 11.75 -5.90 -45.06
N HIS A 31 13.01 -6.33 -44.99
CA HIS A 31 14.01 -5.66 -44.19
C HIS A 31 14.21 -4.19 -44.57
N PHE A 32 14.26 -3.89 -45.87
CA PHE A 32 14.37 -2.53 -46.34
C PHE A 32 13.16 -1.67 -45.96
N VAL A 33 11.92 -2.20 -46.13
CA VAL A 33 10.69 -1.49 -45.78
C VAL A 33 10.61 -1.26 -44.26
N ILE A 34 10.92 -2.29 -43.44
CA ILE A 34 10.94 -2.13 -41.97
C ILE A 34 12.01 -1.09 -41.57
N GLY A 35 13.20 -1.15 -42.18
CA GLY A 35 14.27 -0.17 -41.95
C GLY A 35 13.84 1.25 -42.29
N LEU A 36 13.17 1.45 -43.38
CA LEU A 36 12.63 2.75 -43.83
C LEU A 36 11.58 3.27 -42.85
N VAL A 37 10.65 2.41 -42.41
CA VAL A 37 9.62 2.77 -41.39
C VAL A 37 10.29 3.20 -40.10
N LEU A 38 11.33 2.49 -39.62
CA LEU A 38 12.05 2.85 -38.40
C LEU A 38 12.76 4.22 -38.51
N VAL A 39 13.34 4.53 -39.68
CA VAL A 39 13.98 5.82 -39.90
C VAL A 39 12.92 6.94 -39.92
N ILE A 40 11.81 6.75 -40.65
CA ILE A 40 10.71 7.73 -40.70
C ILE A 40 10.12 7.93 -39.27
N PHE A 41 9.91 6.86 -38.54
CA PHE A 41 9.42 6.94 -37.15
C PHE A 41 10.41 7.67 -36.23
N SER A 42 11.73 7.47 -36.41
CA SER A 42 12.75 8.21 -35.66
C SER A 42 12.68 9.72 -35.98
N VAL A 43 12.46 10.09 -37.23
CA VAL A 43 12.29 11.51 -37.63
C VAL A 43 10.99 12.09 -37.05
N TYR A 44 9.90 11.31 -37.08
CA TYR A 44 8.63 11.73 -36.47
C TYR A 44 8.80 12.00 -34.97
N LEU A 45 9.46 11.10 -34.21
CA LEU A 45 9.76 11.31 -32.81
C LEU A 45 10.68 12.50 -32.57
N LEU A 46 11.66 12.73 -33.46
CA LEU A 46 12.54 13.92 -33.38
C LEU A 46 11.73 15.21 -33.45
N LEU A 47 10.76 15.30 -34.39
CA LEU A 47 9.86 16.44 -34.49
C LEU A 47 8.98 16.59 -33.24
N ALA A 48 8.43 15.48 -32.74
CA ALA A 48 7.60 15.46 -31.53
C ALA A 48 8.36 15.96 -30.30
N PHE A 49 9.57 15.43 -30.07
CA PHE A 49 10.42 15.80 -28.93
C PHE A 49 10.93 17.24 -29.03
N SER A 50 11.36 17.67 -30.23
CA SER A 50 11.82 19.04 -30.41
C SER A 50 10.70 20.06 -30.22
N SER A 51 9.50 19.77 -30.72
CA SER A 51 8.31 20.61 -30.49
C SER A 51 7.91 20.67 -29.02
N PHE A 52 8.06 19.56 -28.27
CA PHE A 52 7.66 19.47 -26.87
C PHE A 52 8.39 20.49 -25.97
N PHE A 53 9.63 20.85 -26.29
CA PHE A 53 10.37 21.86 -25.50
C PHE A 53 9.73 23.26 -25.62
N PHE A 54 9.01 23.56 -26.69
CA PHE A 54 8.38 24.84 -26.92
C PHE A 54 6.88 24.85 -26.66
N THR A 55 6.20 23.75 -26.89
CA THR A 55 4.74 23.65 -26.81
C THR A 55 4.26 22.84 -25.60
N GLY A 56 5.15 22.10 -24.91
CA GLY A 56 4.81 21.13 -23.87
C GLY A 56 3.99 21.71 -22.71
N ALA A 57 4.31 22.94 -22.25
CA ALA A 57 3.57 23.58 -21.17
C ALA A 57 2.10 23.87 -21.55
N ALA A 58 1.84 24.24 -22.80
CA ALA A 58 0.49 24.49 -23.29
C ALA A 58 -0.27 23.20 -23.62
N ASP A 59 0.45 22.18 -24.10
CA ASP A 59 -0.12 20.91 -24.54
C ASP A 59 -0.40 19.97 -23.35
N GLN A 60 0.36 20.09 -22.25
CA GLN A 60 0.26 19.21 -21.08
C GLN A 60 -1.13 19.29 -20.43
N SER A 61 -1.67 20.49 -20.23
CA SER A 61 -3.01 20.66 -19.65
C SER A 61 -4.12 20.04 -20.51
N ILE A 62 -3.91 19.99 -21.84
CA ILE A 62 -4.85 19.39 -22.80
C ILE A 62 -4.69 17.86 -22.82
N ILE A 63 -3.45 17.37 -22.72
CA ILE A 63 -3.14 15.93 -22.73
C ILE A 63 -3.60 15.27 -21.43
N ASP A 64 -3.38 15.90 -20.28
CA ASP A 64 -3.72 15.37 -18.95
C ASP A 64 -5.22 15.46 -18.64
N GLY A 65 -5.92 16.45 -19.22
CA GLY A 65 -7.35 16.70 -19.02
C GLY A 65 -8.29 16.18 -20.12
N GLY A 66 -7.77 15.88 -21.30
CA GLY A 66 -8.57 15.49 -22.46
C GLY A 66 -8.97 14.02 -22.49
N SER A 67 -10.23 13.75 -22.87
CA SER A 67 -10.67 12.38 -23.17
C SER A 67 -10.00 11.83 -24.44
N ALA A 68 -9.90 10.50 -24.55
CA ALA A 68 -9.28 9.87 -25.74
C ALA A 68 -10.01 10.24 -27.05
N GLN A 69 -11.30 10.60 -27.00
CA GLN A 69 -12.10 11.07 -28.13
C GLN A 69 -11.82 12.51 -28.51
N GLU A 70 -11.62 13.40 -27.54
CA GLU A 70 -11.25 14.80 -27.77
C GLU A 70 -9.87 14.93 -28.42
N LEU A 71 -8.92 14.08 -28.00
CA LEU A 71 -7.56 14.02 -28.58
C LEU A 71 -7.50 13.49 -30.04
N ILE A 72 -8.58 12.81 -30.48
CA ILE A 72 -8.72 12.34 -31.89
C ILE A 72 -9.43 13.37 -32.75
N SER A 73 -10.12 14.35 -32.14
CA SER A 73 -10.83 15.39 -32.90
C SER A 73 -9.86 16.30 -33.68
N THR A 74 -10.30 16.85 -34.81
CA THR A 74 -9.47 17.70 -35.68
C THR A 74 -9.13 19.04 -35.03
N ASN A 75 -9.83 19.45 -33.97
CA ASN A 75 -9.70 20.75 -33.30
C ASN A 75 -9.36 20.57 -31.82
N ASN A 76 -8.38 19.73 -31.50
CA ASN A 76 -8.01 19.36 -30.15
C ASN A 76 -7.13 20.39 -29.41
N GLY A 77 -6.77 21.51 -30.05
CA GLY A 77 -5.99 22.60 -29.44
C GLY A 77 -4.51 22.30 -29.18
N VAL A 78 -4.02 21.08 -29.49
CA VAL A 78 -2.62 20.67 -29.28
C VAL A 78 -1.73 21.37 -30.29
N LYS A 79 -0.65 22.03 -29.81
CA LYS A 79 0.29 22.83 -30.60
C LYS A 79 1.53 22.07 -31.06
N ASN A 80 1.72 20.82 -30.63
CA ASN A 80 2.87 20.01 -31.03
C ASN A 80 2.84 19.72 -32.56
N TYR A 81 3.98 19.92 -33.22
CA TYR A 81 4.10 19.71 -34.69
C TYR A 81 3.85 18.27 -35.12
N ALA A 82 4.01 17.29 -34.25
CA ALA A 82 3.68 15.89 -34.48
C ALA A 82 2.25 15.52 -34.08
N GLY A 83 1.39 16.50 -33.75
CA GLY A 83 0.00 16.32 -33.37
C GLY A 83 -0.16 15.73 -31.97
N SER A 84 -1.41 15.39 -31.56
CA SER A 84 -1.73 14.92 -30.22
C SER A 84 -1.01 13.62 -29.83
N ARG A 85 -0.83 12.69 -30.78
CA ARG A 85 -0.09 11.45 -30.54
C ARG A 85 1.40 11.68 -30.33
N GLY A 86 1.99 12.63 -31.10
CA GLY A 86 3.37 13.04 -30.91
C GLY A 86 3.59 13.72 -29.58
N ALA A 87 2.66 14.60 -29.14
CA ALA A 87 2.70 15.26 -27.86
C ALA A 87 2.60 14.25 -26.70
N GLN A 88 1.68 13.26 -26.76
CA GLN A 88 1.56 12.20 -25.77
C GLN A 88 2.83 11.35 -25.65
N LEU A 89 3.41 10.91 -26.78
CA LEU A 89 4.65 10.14 -26.79
C LEU A 89 5.84 10.93 -26.24
N ALA A 90 5.91 12.25 -26.58
CA ALA A 90 6.94 13.12 -26.08
C ALA A 90 6.82 13.33 -24.56
N SER A 91 5.62 13.63 -24.04
CA SER A 91 5.36 13.75 -22.61
C SER A 91 5.75 12.46 -21.88
N TYR A 92 5.28 11.30 -22.35
CA TYR A 92 5.56 10.03 -21.73
C TYR A 92 7.06 9.68 -21.70
N LEU A 93 7.78 9.79 -22.84
CA LEU A 93 9.19 9.41 -22.92
C LEU A 93 10.11 10.44 -22.25
N ILE A 94 9.76 11.73 -22.27
CA ILE A 94 10.57 12.78 -21.67
C ILE A 94 10.23 12.95 -20.19
N ASN A 95 8.97 13.17 -19.80
CA ASN A 95 8.62 13.46 -18.43
C ASN A 95 8.50 12.18 -17.58
N ASP A 96 7.73 11.18 -18.03
CA ASP A 96 7.45 9.99 -17.22
C ASP A 96 8.57 8.95 -17.27
N CYS A 97 9.40 8.94 -18.35
CA CYS A 97 10.48 7.96 -18.47
C CYS A 97 11.87 8.59 -18.21
N PHE A 98 12.63 8.89 -19.25
CA PHE A 98 14.09 9.12 -19.14
C PHE A 98 14.55 10.56 -19.36
N GLY A 99 13.67 11.51 -19.48
CA GLY A 99 14.01 12.90 -19.71
C GLY A 99 14.58 13.16 -21.11
N VAL A 100 15.45 14.15 -21.19
CA VAL A 100 16.15 14.53 -22.43
C VAL A 100 16.97 13.36 -22.99
N SER A 101 17.44 12.43 -22.14
CA SER A 101 18.19 11.25 -22.60
C SER A 101 17.39 10.33 -23.53
N SER A 102 16.03 10.47 -23.58
CA SER A 102 15.14 9.76 -24.51
C SER A 102 15.50 9.97 -25.99
N PHE A 103 16.22 11.05 -26.34
CA PHE A 103 16.76 11.24 -27.68
C PHE A 103 17.73 10.13 -28.14
N LEU A 104 18.35 9.40 -27.21
CA LEU A 104 19.20 8.23 -27.53
C LEU A 104 18.39 7.06 -28.10
N ILE A 105 17.10 6.98 -27.80
CA ILE A 105 16.18 6.01 -28.40
C ILE A 105 16.04 6.29 -29.90
N LEU A 106 15.91 7.57 -30.28
CA LEU A 106 15.83 7.98 -31.67
C LEU A 106 17.11 7.62 -32.43
N VAL A 107 18.27 7.88 -31.83
CA VAL A 107 19.57 7.54 -32.43
C VAL A 107 19.67 6.03 -32.68
N PHE A 108 19.26 5.22 -31.69
CA PHE A 108 19.26 3.77 -31.83
C PHE A 108 18.29 3.30 -32.94
N LEU A 109 17.07 3.84 -33.01
CA LEU A 109 16.08 3.51 -34.02
C LEU A 109 16.58 3.85 -35.43
N ALA A 110 17.19 5.04 -35.61
CA ALA A 110 17.78 5.46 -36.88
C ALA A 110 18.92 4.51 -37.30
N VAL A 111 19.84 4.16 -36.39
CA VAL A 111 20.94 3.25 -36.68
C VAL A 111 20.43 1.85 -37.01
N ALA A 112 19.42 1.37 -36.29
CA ALA A 112 18.78 0.09 -36.55
C ALA A 112 18.11 0.06 -37.92
N GLY A 113 17.37 1.15 -38.27
CA GLY A 113 16.74 1.30 -39.57
C GLY A 113 17.76 1.33 -40.71
N LEU A 114 18.84 2.12 -40.60
CA LEU A 114 19.92 2.18 -41.60
C LEU A 114 20.63 0.84 -41.77
N LYS A 115 20.80 0.06 -40.76
CA LYS A 115 21.35 -1.30 -40.86
C LYS A 115 20.40 -2.26 -41.54
N LEU A 116 19.10 -2.22 -41.24
CA LEU A 116 18.11 -3.05 -41.93
C LEU A 116 18.03 -2.72 -43.42
N MET A 117 18.18 -1.45 -43.80
CA MET A 117 18.26 -0.98 -45.17
C MET A 117 19.62 -1.33 -45.84
N ARG A 118 20.59 -1.91 -45.12
CA ARG A 118 21.95 -2.25 -45.59
C ARG A 118 22.78 -1.04 -46.03
N VAL A 119 22.41 0.18 -45.63
CA VAL A 119 23.15 1.41 -45.95
C VAL A 119 24.47 1.49 -45.20
N ARG A 120 24.53 0.95 -43.96
CA ARG A 120 25.78 0.85 -43.15
C ARG A 120 25.89 -0.49 -42.44
N VAL A 121 27.12 -1.03 -42.39
CA VAL A 121 27.41 -2.24 -41.65
C VAL A 121 27.85 -1.86 -40.24
N VAL A 122 26.93 -1.94 -39.27
CA VAL A 122 27.17 -1.68 -37.84
C VAL A 122 26.77 -2.87 -37.00
N ARG A 123 27.46 -3.09 -35.86
CA ARG A 123 27.09 -4.12 -34.91
C ARG A 123 26.00 -3.60 -33.99
N LEU A 124 24.73 -3.93 -34.30
CA LEU A 124 23.54 -3.44 -33.57
C LEU A 124 23.64 -3.67 -32.06
N TRP A 125 24.14 -4.84 -31.63
CA TRP A 125 24.27 -5.16 -30.22
C TRP A 125 25.16 -4.16 -29.45
N LYS A 126 26.26 -3.69 -30.07
CA LYS A 126 27.11 -2.66 -29.46
C LYS A 126 26.42 -1.31 -29.36
N TRP A 127 25.65 -0.93 -30.40
CA TRP A 127 24.87 0.29 -30.38
C TRP A 127 23.72 0.23 -29.37
N PHE A 128 23.03 -0.92 -29.26
CA PHE A 128 21.99 -1.14 -28.28
C PHE A 128 22.51 -0.96 -26.85
N ILE A 129 23.58 -1.69 -26.47
CA ILE A 129 24.18 -1.59 -25.14
C ILE A 129 24.67 -0.16 -24.89
N GLY A 130 25.37 0.45 -25.87
CA GLY A 130 25.89 1.82 -25.73
C GLY A 130 24.79 2.87 -25.51
N CYS A 131 23.76 2.87 -26.34
CA CYS A 131 22.63 3.80 -26.20
C CYS A 131 21.84 3.54 -24.90
N SER A 132 21.64 2.27 -24.51
CA SER A 132 20.91 1.95 -23.26
C SER A 132 21.69 2.40 -22.02
N LEU A 133 23.00 2.16 -21.97
CA LEU A 133 23.81 2.62 -20.85
C LEU A 133 23.90 4.15 -20.77
N MET A 134 24.05 4.83 -21.89
CA MET A 134 24.03 6.29 -21.95
C MET A 134 22.67 6.85 -21.53
N LEU A 135 21.57 6.24 -21.99
CA LEU A 135 20.20 6.67 -21.68
C LEU A 135 19.96 6.66 -20.16
N VAL A 136 20.30 5.56 -19.50
CA VAL A 136 20.14 5.43 -18.04
C VAL A 136 21.09 6.39 -17.32
N TRP A 137 22.36 6.44 -17.74
CA TRP A 137 23.37 7.29 -17.09
C TRP A 137 23.02 8.78 -17.17
N PHE A 138 22.63 9.29 -18.36
CA PHE A 138 22.24 10.68 -18.51
C PHE A 138 20.92 11.00 -17.81
N SER A 139 19.95 10.06 -17.78
CA SER A 139 18.72 10.23 -17.03
C SER A 139 19.00 10.46 -15.54
N VAL A 140 19.85 9.62 -14.92
CA VAL A 140 20.23 9.77 -13.52
C VAL A 140 21.07 11.03 -13.30
N PHE A 141 22.01 11.34 -14.18
CA PHE A 141 22.82 12.55 -14.08
C PHE A 141 21.98 13.82 -14.13
N PHE A 142 21.05 13.96 -15.09
CA PHE A 142 20.18 15.14 -15.16
C PHE A 142 19.16 15.16 -14.02
N GLY A 143 18.65 14.02 -13.58
CA GLY A 143 17.77 13.93 -12.41
C GLY A 143 18.45 14.36 -11.12
N PHE A 144 19.78 14.10 -11.00
CA PHE A 144 20.57 14.50 -9.83
C PHE A 144 20.97 15.98 -9.87
N VAL A 145 21.46 16.47 -11.02
CA VAL A 145 21.97 17.84 -11.14
C VAL A 145 20.86 18.89 -11.11
N PHE A 146 19.70 18.56 -11.69
CA PHE A 146 18.57 19.49 -11.85
C PHE A 146 17.39 19.15 -10.92
N VAL A 147 17.63 18.53 -9.78
CA VAL A 147 16.60 18.08 -8.83
C VAL A 147 15.68 19.21 -8.36
N ASP A 148 16.20 20.43 -8.16
CA ASP A 148 15.43 21.58 -7.70
C ASP A 148 14.45 22.13 -8.76
N GLN A 149 14.73 21.92 -10.04
CA GLN A 149 13.86 22.37 -11.13
C GLN A 149 12.59 21.51 -11.29
N TYR A 150 12.51 20.33 -10.67
CA TYR A 150 11.33 19.47 -10.73
C TYR A 150 10.09 20.08 -10.07
N LYS A 151 10.28 21.07 -9.18
CA LYS A 151 9.17 21.72 -8.46
C LYS A 151 8.45 22.80 -9.28
N ASP A 152 9.17 23.46 -10.19
CA ASP A 152 8.71 24.68 -10.84
C ASP A 152 8.65 24.59 -12.37
N SER A 153 9.05 23.46 -12.98
CA SER A 153 9.10 23.29 -14.43
C SER A 153 8.17 22.17 -14.92
N PHE A 154 7.52 22.43 -16.09
CA PHE A 154 6.76 21.40 -16.80
C PHE A 154 7.66 20.34 -17.47
N LEU A 155 8.96 20.59 -17.58
CA LEU A 155 9.94 19.75 -18.26
C LEU A 155 10.88 19.09 -17.25
N TYR A 156 10.86 17.79 -17.19
CA TYR A 156 11.74 16.99 -16.34
C TYR A 156 12.96 16.51 -17.11
N LEU A 157 14.08 17.23 -16.96
CA LEU A 157 15.31 16.98 -17.74
C LEU A 157 15.84 15.55 -17.59
N GLY A 158 15.79 14.94 -16.41
CA GLY A 158 16.15 13.55 -16.18
C GLY A 158 14.98 12.56 -16.29
N GLY A 159 13.73 13.04 -16.44
CA GLY A 159 12.50 12.26 -16.35
C GLY A 159 12.25 11.73 -14.92
N MET A 160 11.10 11.13 -14.69
CA MET A 160 10.77 10.52 -13.39
C MET A 160 11.72 9.39 -13.02
N HIS A 161 12.26 8.63 -13.99
CA HIS A 161 13.28 7.62 -13.75
C HIS A 161 14.54 8.24 -13.13
N GLY A 162 15.08 9.31 -13.76
CA GLY A 162 16.29 10.00 -13.27
C GLY A 162 16.08 10.59 -11.88
N TYR A 163 14.94 11.22 -11.64
CA TYR A 163 14.57 11.80 -10.35
C TYR A 163 14.49 10.73 -9.25
N ASN A 164 13.74 9.67 -9.47
CA ASN A 164 13.55 8.62 -8.47
C ASN A 164 14.85 7.87 -8.14
N VAL A 165 15.64 7.51 -9.18
CA VAL A 165 16.91 6.81 -8.98
C VAL A 165 17.95 7.71 -8.31
N SER A 166 18.03 9.01 -8.67
CA SER A 166 18.95 9.93 -8.03
C SER A 166 18.62 10.15 -6.55
N ASN A 167 17.36 10.34 -6.20
CA ASN A 167 16.93 10.48 -4.81
C ASN A 167 17.20 9.21 -4.00
N TRP A 168 16.94 8.04 -4.58
CA TRP A 168 17.27 6.78 -3.94
C TRP A 168 18.79 6.63 -3.72
N LEU A 169 19.63 6.96 -4.70
CA LEU A 169 21.08 6.94 -4.57
C LEU A 169 21.56 7.91 -3.50
N VAL A 170 21.01 9.13 -3.46
CA VAL A 170 21.33 10.13 -2.42
C VAL A 170 21.01 9.60 -1.04
N SER A 171 19.88 8.92 -0.87
CA SER A 171 19.51 8.31 0.42
C SER A 171 20.43 7.17 0.85
N GLN A 172 21.06 6.44 -0.10
CA GLN A 172 21.94 5.30 0.20
C GLN A 172 23.42 5.71 0.42
N VAL A 173 23.95 6.62 -0.38
CA VAL A 173 25.39 6.95 -0.39
C VAL A 173 25.68 8.43 -0.18
N GLY A 174 24.67 9.26 0.02
CA GLY A 174 24.79 10.70 0.17
C GLY A 174 25.18 11.43 -1.13
N VAL A 175 25.07 12.76 -1.12
CA VAL A 175 25.40 13.61 -2.30
C VAL A 175 26.82 13.40 -2.82
N PRO A 176 27.89 13.38 -1.96
CA PRO A 176 29.25 13.14 -2.43
C PRO A 176 29.43 11.74 -3.04
N GLY A 177 28.76 10.72 -2.47
CA GLY A 177 28.79 9.35 -2.99
C GLY A 177 28.19 9.22 -4.37
N VAL A 178 27.09 9.92 -4.66
CA VAL A 178 26.46 9.94 -5.99
C VAL A 178 27.38 10.58 -7.01
N TRP A 179 28.06 11.70 -6.70
CA TRP A 179 29.06 12.31 -7.59
C TRP A 179 30.18 11.35 -7.93
N LEU A 180 30.70 10.64 -6.93
CA LEU A 180 31.79 9.67 -7.13
C LEU A 180 31.31 8.48 -7.97
N LEU A 181 30.11 7.96 -7.73
CA LEU A 181 29.51 6.86 -8.49
C LEU A 181 29.28 7.24 -9.95
N LEU A 182 28.75 8.44 -10.22
CA LEU A 182 28.58 8.97 -11.57
C LEU A 182 29.92 9.15 -12.28
N LEU A 183 30.96 9.63 -11.59
CA LEU A 183 32.29 9.76 -12.15
C LEU A 183 32.90 8.40 -12.50
N VAL A 184 32.86 7.43 -11.59
CA VAL A 184 33.40 6.08 -11.82
C VAL A 184 32.69 5.37 -12.97
N THR A 185 31.37 5.43 -13.01
CA THR A 185 30.57 4.82 -14.09
C THR A 185 30.84 5.50 -15.44
N ALA A 186 31.00 6.82 -15.47
CA ALA A 186 31.41 7.53 -16.68
C ALA A 186 32.78 7.10 -17.18
N ILE A 187 33.77 6.97 -16.28
CA ILE A 187 35.12 6.48 -16.63
C ILE A 187 35.07 5.04 -17.18
N CYS A 188 34.33 4.15 -16.51
CA CYS A 188 34.13 2.76 -16.98
C CYS A 188 33.48 2.74 -18.37
N PHE A 189 32.48 3.60 -18.60
CA PHE A 189 31.85 3.71 -19.90
C PHE A 189 32.79 4.23 -20.99
N LEU A 190 33.60 5.25 -20.70
CA LEU A 190 34.62 5.77 -21.63
C LEU A 190 35.71 4.72 -21.97
N ILE A 191 36.09 3.89 -20.99
CA ILE A 191 37.04 2.75 -21.23
C ILE A 191 36.38 1.71 -22.15
N TYR A 192 35.07 1.43 -21.96
CA TYR A 192 34.33 0.51 -22.83
C TYR A 192 34.25 1.03 -24.28
N LEU A 193 34.08 2.33 -24.47
CA LEU A 193 34.03 2.95 -25.81
C LEU A 193 35.39 2.95 -26.48
N SER A 194 36.48 3.20 -25.76
CA SER A 194 37.83 3.34 -26.33
C SER A 194 38.92 2.93 -25.36
N ALA A 195 39.73 1.93 -25.74
CA ALA A 195 40.93 1.54 -25.02
C ALA A 195 41.98 2.67 -24.87
N ARG A 196 41.91 3.71 -25.72
CA ARG A 196 42.80 4.89 -25.62
C ARG A 196 42.52 5.71 -24.36
N THR A 197 41.32 5.62 -23.77
CA THR A 197 40.95 6.31 -22.52
C THR A 197 41.85 5.86 -21.37
N VAL A 198 42.25 4.59 -21.32
CA VAL A 198 43.16 4.05 -20.31
C VAL A 198 44.55 4.72 -20.40
N ILE A 199 45.06 4.94 -21.63
CA ILE A 199 46.33 5.62 -21.86
C ILE A 199 46.29 7.07 -21.43
N TRP A 200 45.13 7.74 -21.71
CA TRP A 200 44.92 9.14 -21.32
C TRP A 200 44.80 9.27 -19.79
N LEU A 201 44.04 8.41 -19.13
CA LEU A 201 43.90 8.33 -17.67
C LEU A 201 45.28 8.09 -16.99
N ARG A 202 46.09 7.15 -17.52
CA ARG A 202 47.43 6.90 -16.99
C ARG A 202 48.30 8.14 -17.11
N ARG A 203 48.19 8.92 -18.20
CA ARG A 203 48.92 10.20 -18.37
C ARG A 203 48.43 11.25 -17.38
N LEU A 204 47.16 11.34 -17.13
CA LEU A 204 46.55 12.26 -16.16
C LEU A 204 46.99 11.97 -14.74
N PHE A 205 46.96 10.70 -14.30
CA PHE A 205 47.39 10.28 -12.98
C PHE A 205 48.93 10.26 -12.79
N SER A 206 49.72 10.17 -13.87
CA SER A 206 51.17 10.21 -13.78
C SER A 206 51.74 11.61 -13.59
N LEU A 207 50.88 12.67 -13.57
CA LEU A 207 51.28 14.08 -13.41
C LEU A 207 52.40 14.52 -14.35
N SER A 208 52.64 13.80 -15.45
CA SER A 208 53.72 14.03 -16.39
C SER A 208 53.64 15.37 -17.11
N PHE A 209 52.51 16.04 -17.09
CA PHE A 209 52.35 17.39 -17.66
C PHE A 209 52.90 18.50 -16.74
N LEU A 210 53.08 18.25 -15.44
CA LEU A 210 53.70 19.18 -14.50
C LEU A 210 55.25 19.16 -14.58
N LYS A 211 55.82 18.13 -15.20
CA LYS A 211 57.29 17.99 -15.40
C LYS A 211 57.84 18.66 -16.65
N ARG A 212 57.08 19.45 -17.41
CA ARG A 212 57.49 20.00 -18.73
C ARG A 212 58.03 21.43 -18.64
N LYS A 213 58.49 21.94 -17.51
CA LYS A 213 59.05 23.31 -17.38
C LYS A 213 60.44 23.41 -16.79
N GLU A 214 61.30 22.35 -16.87
CA GLU A 214 62.68 22.44 -16.56
C GLU A 214 63.47 21.55 -17.52
N LYS A 215 63.76 22.05 -18.69
CA LYS A 215 64.90 21.69 -19.55
C LYS A 215 65.13 22.69 -20.66
N ALA A 216 65.77 23.75 -20.32
CA ALA A 216 66.70 24.49 -21.18
C ALA A 216 67.81 24.93 -20.24
N GLU A 217 68.96 24.24 -20.30
CA GLU A 217 70.30 24.72 -20.29
C GLU A 217 71.32 23.69 -19.83
N SER A 218 72.40 23.54 -20.66
CA SER A 218 73.74 23.10 -20.45
C SER A 218 74.04 21.61 -20.24
N VAL A 219 74.65 20.97 -21.20
CA VAL A 219 76.03 20.82 -21.55
C VAL A 219 76.74 19.61 -20.91
N GLN A 220 77.17 18.65 -21.80
CA GLN A 220 78.35 17.80 -21.82
C GLN A 220 78.79 16.97 -20.57
N GLY A 221 78.98 15.68 -20.78
CA GLY A 221 80.15 15.05 -20.18
C GLY A 221 79.85 13.61 -19.60
N GLU A 222 80.43 12.61 -20.35
CA GLU A 222 80.97 11.36 -19.84
C GLU A 222 80.11 10.23 -19.30
N THR A 223 80.24 9.10 -19.98
CA THR A 223 79.93 7.68 -19.58
C THR A 223 81.09 7.16 -18.70
N PRO A 224 81.18 5.91 -18.19
CA PRO A 224 80.15 4.94 -17.92
C PRO A 224 80.27 4.30 -16.49
N GLU A 225 79.46 3.36 -16.11
CA GLU A 225 79.79 2.03 -15.58
C GLU A 225 78.58 1.39 -14.79
N GLU A 226 78.34 0.24 -15.21
CA GLU A 226 77.89 -1.05 -14.68
C GLU A 226 77.49 -1.12 -13.19
N PHE A 227 76.32 -1.70 -12.93
CA PHE A 227 76.26 -2.88 -12.07
C PHE A 227 75.04 -3.81 -12.44
N LYS A 228 75.43 -5.05 -12.85
CA LYS A 228 74.60 -6.21 -13.13
C LYS A 228 74.06 -6.83 -11.84
N THR A 229 72.84 -7.42 -11.95
CA THR A 229 72.52 -8.82 -11.62
C THR A 229 71.03 -9.03 -11.87
N SER A 230 70.72 -9.84 -12.73
CA SER A 230 70.60 -11.26 -13.07
C SER A 230 69.31 -11.88 -12.51
N TRP A 231 68.68 -12.46 -13.41
CA TRP A 231 68.12 -13.80 -13.71
C TRP A 231 67.00 -13.67 -14.71
N GLY A 232 66.94 -14.27 -15.85
CA GLY A 232 67.55 -15.31 -16.68
C GLY A 232 66.52 -15.66 -17.73
N ALA A 233 66.81 -15.40 -18.96
CA ALA A 233 67.08 -16.20 -20.14
C ALA A 233 65.87 -17.07 -20.62
N LYS A 234 65.51 -17.13 -21.86
CA LYS A 234 66.26 -17.23 -23.18
C LYS A 234 65.27 -16.86 -24.33
N GLU A 235 65.66 -16.05 -25.24
CA GLU A 235 66.22 -16.34 -26.59
C GLU A 235 65.26 -17.09 -27.53
N LYS A 236 65.15 -16.84 -28.82
CA LYS A 236 65.63 -16.07 -29.95
C LYS A 236 64.67 -16.35 -31.12
N THR A 237 64.43 -15.78 -32.15
CA THR A 237 65.01 -14.94 -33.19
C THR A 237 64.20 -14.98 -34.47
N THR A 238 64.11 -13.84 -35.16
CA THR A 238 64.03 -13.65 -36.62
C THR A 238 62.71 -13.79 -37.40
N ALA A 239 62.36 -12.68 -38.05
CA ALA A 239 61.54 -12.58 -39.23
C ALA A 239 62.29 -13.09 -40.51
N PRO A 240 61.63 -13.32 -41.61
CA PRO A 240 60.80 -12.39 -42.43
C PRO A 240 59.62 -13.07 -43.19
N THR A 241 58.73 -12.22 -43.71
CA THR A 241 57.63 -12.42 -44.69
C THR A 241 58.20 -12.84 -46.07
N PRO A 242 57.49 -13.43 -47.09
CA PRO A 242 56.04 -13.30 -47.38
C PRO A 242 55.38 -14.54 -48.08
N GLU A 243 54.10 -14.38 -48.44
CA GLU A 243 53.36 -14.90 -49.58
C GLU A 243 52.44 -16.15 -49.44
N ALA A 244 51.18 -15.88 -49.69
CA ALA A 244 50.14 -16.57 -50.47
C ALA A 244 49.97 -18.10 -50.47
N ALA A 245 48.78 -18.56 -50.14
CA ALA A 245 47.85 -19.36 -50.99
C ALA A 245 46.84 -20.15 -50.14
N GLU A 246 45.57 -20.04 -50.50
CA GLU A 246 44.47 -21.02 -50.20
C GLU A 246 44.70 -22.33 -50.98
N PRO A 247 43.81 -23.39 -50.87
CA PRO A 247 42.92 -23.89 -49.81
C PRO A 247 43.07 -25.42 -49.59
N GLU A 248 42.38 -26.00 -48.62
CA GLU A 248 41.56 -27.24 -48.74
C GLU A 248 41.30 -27.95 -47.41
N LYS A 249 40.02 -28.22 -47.25
CA LYS A 249 39.24 -29.32 -46.64
C LYS A 249 39.98 -30.43 -45.83
N VAL A 250 39.31 -30.84 -44.76
CA VAL A 250 38.71 -32.17 -44.52
C VAL A 250 38.77 -32.65 -43.05
N LEU A 251 37.56 -32.99 -42.56
CA LEU A 251 37.11 -34.04 -41.65
C LEU A 251 37.54 -34.20 -40.18
N GLU A 252 36.46 -34.09 -39.37
CA GLU A 252 36.00 -35.01 -38.29
C GLU A 252 36.97 -35.58 -37.28
N LYS A 253 36.66 -35.33 -35.99
CA LYS A 253 36.25 -36.39 -35.04
C LYS A 253 35.73 -35.82 -33.72
N GLU A 254 34.65 -36.46 -33.29
CA GLU A 254 33.93 -36.33 -32.03
C GLU A 254 34.78 -36.81 -30.87
N GLU A 255 34.63 -36.17 -29.71
CA GLU A 255 34.74 -36.81 -28.40
C GLU A 255 33.72 -36.23 -27.43
N GLU A 256 32.86 -37.12 -26.94
CA GLU A 256 31.84 -36.94 -25.93
C GLU A 256 32.46 -36.61 -24.55
N VAL A 257 31.86 -35.68 -23.83
CA VAL A 257 31.95 -35.68 -22.38
C VAL A 257 30.54 -35.41 -21.84
N ALA A 258 30.06 -36.35 -21.04
CA ALA A 258 28.75 -36.40 -20.39
C ALA A 258 28.53 -35.22 -19.40
N THR A 259 27.35 -34.67 -19.45
CA THR A 259 26.80 -33.84 -18.39
C THR A 259 25.57 -34.50 -17.84
N GLU A 260 25.54 -34.67 -16.52
CA GLU A 260 24.41 -35.17 -15.75
C GLU A 260 23.22 -34.19 -15.84
N GLU A 261 22.06 -34.74 -16.22
CA GLU A 261 20.77 -34.04 -16.22
C GLU A 261 20.11 -34.26 -14.85
N GLU A 262 19.75 -33.18 -14.17
CA GLU A 262 18.74 -33.17 -13.10
C GLU A 262 17.37 -33.06 -13.72
N GLU A 263 16.51 -34.04 -13.42
CA GLU A 263 15.13 -34.14 -13.90
C GLU A 263 14.24 -33.17 -13.10
N ASP A 264 13.64 -32.21 -13.81
CA ASP A 264 12.46 -31.46 -13.35
C ASP A 264 11.17 -32.18 -13.77
N GLU A 265 10.35 -32.58 -12.79
CA GLU A 265 9.03 -33.14 -13.01
C GLU A 265 8.01 -32.05 -13.44
N PRO A 266 7.12 -32.34 -14.41
CA PRO A 266 6.15 -31.37 -14.90
C PRO A 266 4.87 -31.36 -14.05
N LEU A 267 4.40 -30.16 -13.71
CA LEU A 267 3.10 -29.84 -13.14
C LEU A 267 1.96 -30.25 -14.10
N ASN A 268 1.03 -31.05 -13.62
CA ASN A 268 -0.18 -31.48 -14.31
C ASN A 268 -1.17 -30.33 -14.51
N GLU A 269 -1.41 -29.95 -15.75
CA GLU A 269 -2.58 -29.19 -16.17
C GLU A 269 -3.82 -30.10 -16.23
N ILE A 270 -4.89 -29.70 -15.54
CA ILE A 270 -6.20 -30.32 -15.61
C ILE A 270 -6.99 -29.63 -16.72
N THR A 271 -7.14 -30.28 -17.85
CA THR A 271 -8.05 -29.90 -18.92
C THR A 271 -9.45 -30.48 -18.67
N LEU A 272 -10.44 -29.59 -18.57
CA LEU A 272 -11.86 -29.91 -18.55
C LEU A 272 -12.35 -30.12 -19.98
N ASP A 273 -12.75 -31.33 -20.28
CA ASP A 273 -13.39 -31.72 -21.55
C ASP A 273 -14.90 -31.48 -21.46
N LEU A 274 -15.44 -30.69 -22.41
CA LEU A 274 -16.86 -30.42 -22.61
C LEU A 274 -17.34 -31.22 -23.82
N GLY A 275 -17.78 -32.44 -23.57
CA GLY A 275 -18.46 -33.25 -24.58
C GLY A 275 -19.94 -33.46 -24.23
N GLY A 276 -20.82 -32.84 -25.01
CA GLY A 276 -22.25 -33.08 -24.92
C GLY A 276 -22.69 -34.33 -25.69
N SER A 277 -23.67 -35.03 -25.18
CA SER A 277 -24.71 -35.67 -26.00
C SER A 277 -25.90 -36.19 -25.16
N ASP A 278 -27.06 -36.03 -25.77
CA ASP A 278 -28.40 -36.44 -25.37
C ASP A 278 -28.58 -37.84 -24.78
N GLY A 279 -29.52 -37.96 -23.84
CA GLY A 279 -30.07 -39.25 -23.49
C GLY A 279 -31.05 -39.21 -22.31
N LYS A 280 -32.35 -39.26 -22.61
CA LYS A 280 -33.46 -39.47 -21.68
C LYS A 280 -33.26 -40.70 -20.80
N VAL A 281 -33.61 -40.65 -19.53
CA VAL A 281 -34.33 -41.73 -18.82
C VAL A 281 -34.91 -41.25 -17.47
N LYS A 282 -36.02 -41.82 -17.10
CA LYS A 282 -36.97 -41.57 -16.00
C LYS A 282 -36.44 -41.99 -14.62
N PRO A 283 -37.17 -41.62 -13.53
CA PRO A 283 -36.71 -41.71 -12.16
C PRO A 283 -37.04 -43.05 -11.49
N ALA A 284 -36.17 -43.48 -10.56
CA ALA A 284 -36.48 -44.52 -9.57
C ALA A 284 -35.79 -44.26 -8.22
N LYS A 285 -36.64 -44.30 -7.21
CA LYS A 285 -36.62 -44.44 -5.76
C LYS A 285 -35.29 -44.64 -5.02
N SER A 286 -35.24 -43.87 -3.92
CA SER A 286 -34.59 -44.03 -2.63
C SER A 286 -34.07 -45.38 -2.19
N ALA A 287 -32.80 -45.38 -1.69
CA ALA A 287 -32.41 -46.20 -0.53
C ALA A 287 -31.14 -45.55 0.08
N ASP A 288 -31.21 -45.32 1.39
CA ASP A 288 -30.12 -44.95 2.25
C ASP A 288 -29.08 -46.08 2.30
N GLU A 289 -27.82 -45.75 2.12
CA GLU A 289 -26.72 -46.57 2.68
C GLU A 289 -25.56 -45.65 3.03
N ASP A 290 -25.28 -45.63 4.34
CA ASP A 290 -24.09 -45.08 4.98
C ASP A 290 -22.84 -45.74 4.43
N VAL A 291 -21.95 -44.98 3.83
CA VAL A 291 -20.59 -45.44 3.50
C VAL A 291 -19.60 -44.83 4.49
N THR A 292 -19.29 -45.61 5.49
CA THR A 292 -18.18 -45.42 6.43
C THR A 292 -16.88 -45.81 5.72
N MET A 293 -15.98 -44.83 5.42
CA MET A 293 -14.62 -45.14 5.01
C MET A 293 -13.77 -45.48 6.21
N THR A 294 -13.40 -46.76 6.34
CA THR A 294 -12.36 -47.25 7.25
C THR A 294 -11.00 -47.22 6.53
N PHE A 295 -10.07 -46.45 7.06
CA PHE A 295 -8.64 -46.52 6.67
C PHE A 295 -7.97 -47.64 7.43
N GLU A 296 -7.57 -48.71 6.76
CA GLU A 296 -6.68 -49.74 7.32
C GLU A 296 -5.23 -49.26 7.15
N THR A 297 -4.57 -49.07 8.31
CA THR A 297 -3.09 -48.89 8.39
C THR A 297 -2.47 -50.29 8.36
N PRO A 298 -1.46 -50.57 7.50
CA PRO A 298 -0.75 -51.86 7.56
C PRO A 298 0.10 -51.95 8.82
N ALA A 299 0.05 -53.14 9.46
CA ALA A 299 0.83 -53.46 10.63
C ALA A 299 2.33 -53.61 10.30
N PRO A 300 3.25 -53.22 11.18
CA PRO A 300 4.69 -53.40 10.94
C PRO A 300 5.12 -54.85 11.15
N GLU A 301 6.00 -55.32 10.23
CA GLU A 301 6.67 -56.61 10.32
C GLU A 301 7.60 -56.71 11.54
N PRO A 302 7.80 -57.91 12.12
CA PRO A 302 8.60 -58.10 13.31
C PRO A 302 10.10 -58.09 12.98
N VAL A 303 10.85 -57.25 13.68
CA VAL A 303 12.33 -57.15 13.63
C VAL A 303 12.93 -58.25 14.53
N PRO A 304 13.98 -58.93 14.12
CA PRO A 304 14.64 -59.99 14.90
C PRO A 304 15.41 -59.45 16.12
N PRO A 305 15.59 -60.22 17.19
CA PRO A 305 16.09 -59.72 18.45
C PRO A 305 17.60 -59.41 18.41
N PHE A 306 17.93 -58.19 18.82
CA PHE A 306 19.31 -57.72 19.01
C PHE A 306 19.88 -58.29 20.31
N ARG A 307 21.05 -58.83 20.27
CA ARG A 307 21.82 -59.33 21.40
C ARG A 307 22.29 -58.16 22.26
N GLU A 308 21.92 -58.18 23.56
CA GLU A 308 22.41 -57.24 24.57
C GLU A 308 23.90 -57.45 24.85
N GLN A 309 24.70 -56.37 24.74
CA GLN A 309 26.00 -56.26 25.39
C GLN A 309 25.85 -55.45 26.68
N PRO A 310 26.61 -55.69 27.71
CA PRO A 310 26.41 -55.04 29.00
C PRO A 310 26.87 -53.58 28.96
N VAL A 311 25.95 -52.69 29.25
CA VAL A 311 26.19 -51.25 29.34
C VAL A 311 26.59 -50.94 30.79
N GLU A 312 27.72 -50.29 30.96
CA GLU A 312 28.15 -49.62 32.19
C GLU A 312 27.12 -48.61 32.63
N LYS A 313 26.76 -48.60 33.91
CA LYS A 313 25.81 -47.69 34.52
C LYS A 313 26.37 -46.27 34.53
N GLU A 314 25.91 -45.40 33.62
CA GLU A 314 26.02 -43.96 33.77
C GLU A 314 25.12 -43.46 34.90
N PRO A 315 25.52 -42.42 35.66
CA PRO A 315 24.70 -41.86 36.73
C PRO A 315 23.41 -41.29 36.15
N ALA A 316 22.29 -41.63 36.77
CA ALA A 316 20.96 -41.19 36.36
C ALA A 316 20.83 -39.65 36.44
N PHE A 317 20.75 -38.97 35.25
CA PHE A 317 20.41 -37.56 35.14
C PHE A 317 18.87 -37.43 35.34
N GLN A 318 18.45 -37.00 36.52
CA GLN A 318 17.08 -36.64 36.78
C GLN A 318 16.87 -35.17 36.34
N VAL A 319 16.14 -34.98 35.27
CA VAL A 319 15.58 -33.68 34.91
C VAL A 319 14.31 -33.51 35.74
N GLU A 320 14.38 -32.75 36.82
CA GLU A 320 13.19 -32.20 37.43
C GLU A 320 12.60 -31.17 36.45
N LYS A 321 11.46 -31.53 35.84
CA LYS A 321 10.62 -30.52 35.20
C LYS A 321 10.16 -29.60 36.32
N ALA A 322 10.54 -28.33 36.25
CA ALA A 322 9.84 -27.32 37.00
C ALA A 322 8.36 -27.42 36.58
N GLU A 323 7.52 -27.82 37.50
CA GLU A 323 6.08 -27.73 37.33
C GLU A 323 5.77 -26.24 37.21
N GLU A 324 5.40 -25.79 36.02
CA GLU A 324 4.74 -24.50 35.86
C GLU A 324 3.45 -24.65 36.69
N GLU A 325 3.37 -23.96 37.83
CA GLU A 325 2.12 -23.81 38.56
C GLU A 325 1.08 -23.25 37.63
N GLU A 326 0.24 -24.13 37.08
CA GLU A 326 -0.95 -23.71 36.38
C GLU A 326 -1.81 -22.95 37.39
N TYR A 327 -1.98 -21.62 37.17
CA TYR A 327 -2.83 -20.78 38.01
C TYR A 327 -4.27 -21.33 37.95
N VAL A 328 -4.64 -22.16 38.89
CA VAL A 328 -6.00 -22.61 39.09
C VAL A 328 -6.75 -21.47 39.77
N GLY A 329 -7.54 -20.73 38.99
CA GLY A 329 -8.37 -19.64 39.46
C GLY A 329 -9.19 -20.12 40.67
N THR A 330 -9.10 -19.40 41.78
CA THR A 330 -9.97 -19.67 42.97
C THR A 330 -11.42 -19.61 42.52
N GLU A 331 -12.32 -20.39 43.12
CA GLU A 331 -13.78 -20.43 42.91
C GLU A 331 -14.44 -19.06 43.25
N LYS A 332 -14.02 -17.99 42.63
CA LYS A 332 -14.60 -16.65 42.74
C LYS A 332 -15.51 -16.42 41.53
N GLU A 333 -16.50 -15.59 41.69
CA GLU A 333 -17.38 -15.14 40.63
C GLU A 333 -16.55 -14.62 39.42
N PRO A 334 -16.99 -14.86 38.18
CA PRO A 334 -16.31 -14.37 37.00
C PRO A 334 -16.02 -12.87 37.11
N TYR A 335 -14.87 -12.45 36.60
CA TYR A 335 -14.53 -11.01 36.55
C TYR A 335 -15.49 -10.27 35.64
N ASN A 336 -16.14 -9.23 36.18
CA ASN A 336 -17.00 -8.37 35.37
C ASN A 336 -16.26 -7.07 35.01
N PRO A 337 -15.86 -6.85 33.73
CA PRO A 337 -15.12 -5.66 33.30
C PRO A 337 -15.94 -4.36 33.38
N ARG A 338 -17.27 -4.45 33.58
CA ARG A 338 -18.20 -3.32 33.66
C ARG A 338 -18.39 -2.77 35.07
N LEU A 339 -17.79 -3.38 36.10
CA LEU A 339 -17.98 -3.00 37.51
C LEU A 339 -17.57 -1.53 37.79
N ASP A 340 -16.52 -1.03 37.14
CA ASP A 340 -16.07 0.36 37.33
C ASP A 340 -17.13 1.41 36.90
N LEU A 341 -17.99 1.03 35.95
CA LEU A 341 -19.10 1.83 35.44
C LEU A 341 -20.41 1.02 35.43
N GLU A 342 -20.74 0.39 36.57
CA GLU A 342 -21.91 -0.50 36.68
C GLU A 342 -23.23 0.22 36.34
N ASN A 343 -23.32 1.51 36.63
CA ASN A 343 -24.50 2.35 36.41
C ASN A 343 -24.52 3.00 35.02
N TYR A 344 -23.63 2.57 34.07
CA TYR A 344 -23.66 3.10 32.73
C TYR A 344 -24.87 2.60 31.95
N HIS A 345 -25.66 3.53 31.43
CA HIS A 345 -26.82 3.28 30.58
C HIS A 345 -26.47 3.57 29.12
N TYR A 346 -26.77 2.62 28.24
CA TYR A 346 -26.63 2.83 26.81
C TYR A 346 -27.54 3.96 26.30
N PRO A 347 -27.13 4.71 25.26
CA PRO A 347 -27.99 5.73 24.67
C PRO A 347 -29.33 5.12 24.21
N THR A 348 -30.43 5.84 24.48
CA THR A 348 -31.76 5.40 24.04
C THR A 348 -32.02 5.78 22.61
N ILE A 349 -32.88 5.03 21.92
CA ILE A 349 -33.18 5.25 20.50
C ILE A 349 -33.93 6.60 20.30
N ASP A 350 -34.58 7.10 21.32
CA ASP A 350 -35.34 8.36 21.31
C ASP A 350 -34.45 9.61 21.20
N LEU A 351 -33.14 9.49 21.41
CA LEU A 351 -32.17 10.57 21.19
C LEU A 351 -31.95 10.86 19.69
N MET A 352 -32.39 9.96 18.82
CA MET A 352 -32.34 10.15 17.38
C MET A 352 -33.67 10.71 16.85
N LYS A 353 -33.59 11.53 15.81
CA LYS A 353 -34.76 12.09 15.15
C LYS A 353 -35.57 11.00 14.47
N HIS A 354 -36.86 11.08 14.69
CA HIS A 354 -37.84 10.30 13.93
C HIS A 354 -38.05 10.96 12.56
N TYR A 355 -37.79 10.24 11.50
CA TYR A 355 -38.17 10.60 10.14
C TYR A 355 -39.30 9.66 9.74
N ASP A 356 -40.31 10.20 9.03
CA ASP A 356 -41.47 9.41 8.57
C ASP A 356 -41.00 8.27 7.65
N ASP A 357 -40.81 7.11 8.23
CA ASP A 357 -40.34 5.88 7.56
C ASP A 357 -41.55 4.99 7.20
N ASN A 358 -42.58 5.59 6.57
CA ASN A 358 -43.77 4.85 6.10
C ASN A 358 -43.45 3.92 4.92
N GLY A 359 -42.33 3.23 4.92
CA GLY A 359 -41.90 2.32 3.89
C GLY A 359 -41.79 2.95 2.48
N PRO A 360 -41.27 2.25 1.47
CA PRO A 360 -41.30 2.78 0.11
C PRO A 360 -42.75 2.94 -0.37
N THR A 361 -43.20 4.18 -0.50
CA THR A 361 -44.48 4.46 -1.19
C THR A 361 -44.25 4.10 -2.65
N ILE A 362 -44.85 3.00 -3.10
CA ILE A 362 -44.72 2.55 -4.49
C ILE A 362 -45.64 3.43 -5.34
N ASP A 363 -45.04 4.39 -6.05
CA ASP A 363 -45.77 5.12 -7.09
C ASP A 363 -45.86 4.25 -8.34
N MET A 364 -46.93 3.52 -8.49
CA MET A 364 -47.16 2.64 -9.64
C MET A 364 -47.20 3.39 -10.97
N VAL A 365 -47.52 4.68 -10.98
CA VAL A 365 -47.57 5.50 -12.18
C VAL A 365 -46.14 5.76 -12.64
N GLU A 366 -45.25 6.18 -11.71
CA GLU A 366 -43.82 6.38 -11.97
C GLU A 366 -43.16 5.08 -12.42
N GLN A 367 -43.43 3.97 -11.73
CA GLN A 367 -42.81 2.67 -12.05
C GLN A 367 -43.20 2.18 -13.44
N ASN A 368 -44.46 2.29 -13.82
CA ASN A 368 -44.93 1.91 -15.15
C ASN A 368 -44.37 2.84 -16.24
N ALA A 369 -44.32 4.13 -16.00
CA ALA A 369 -43.73 5.08 -16.93
C ALA A 369 -42.25 4.81 -17.18
N ASN A 370 -41.47 4.54 -16.12
CA ASN A 370 -40.06 4.21 -16.21
C ASN A 370 -39.84 2.88 -16.93
N LYS A 371 -40.62 1.84 -16.60
CA LYS A 371 -40.61 0.55 -17.28
C LYS A 371 -40.81 0.72 -18.79
N ASP A 372 -41.86 1.47 -19.20
CA ASP A 372 -42.17 1.67 -20.61
C ASP A 372 -41.08 2.45 -21.34
N LYS A 373 -40.50 3.45 -20.72
CA LYS A 373 -39.34 4.19 -21.24
C LYS A 373 -38.12 3.27 -21.44
N ILE A 374 -37.77 2.44 -20.46
CA ILE A 374 -36.65 1.47 -20.57
C ILE A 374 -36.87 0.51 -21.73
N ILE A 375 -38.08 -0.11 -21.81
CA ILE A 375 -38.42 -1.06 -22.87
C ILE A 375 -38.34 -0.38 -24.24
N ASN A 376 -38.94 0.80 -24.41
CA ASN A 376 -38.97 1.52 -25.67
C ASN A 376 -37.56 1.96 -26.10
N THR A 377 -36.72 2.42 -25.17
CA THR A 377 -35.34 2.78 -25.46
C THR A 377 -34.56 1.56 -25.94
N LEU A 378 -34.60 0.44 -25.23
CA LEU A 378 -33.89 -0.78 -25.62
C LEU A 378 -34.39 -1.34 -26.94
N ARG A 379 -35.72 -1.32 -27.19
CA ARG A 379 -36.34 -1.74 -28.45
C ARG A 379 -35.90 -0.86 -29.64
N SER A 380 -35.76 0.46 -29.45
CA SER A 380 -35.30 1.36 -30.50
C SER A 380 -33.86 1.05 -30.96
N PHE A 381 -33.06 0.44 -30.09
CA PHE A 381 -31.70 -0.05 -30.42
C PHE A 381 -31.68 -1.54 -30.82
N GLY A 382 -32.85 -2.14 -31.10
CA GLY A 382 -32.97 -3.56 -31.53
C GLY A 382 -32.61 -4.54 -30.41
N ILE A 383 -33.03 -4.27 -29.19
CA ILE A 383 -32.87 -5.14 -28.03
C ILE A 383 -34.28 -5.45 -27.49
N GLU A 384 -34.75 -6.69 -27.68
CA GLU A 384 -36.00 -7.15 -27.11
C GLU A 384 -35.76 -7.74 -25.71
N ILE A 385 -36.75 -7.53 -24.82
CA ILE A 385 -36.71 -7.96 -23.42
C ILE A 385 -37.80 -8.98 -23.18
N SER A 386 -37.45 -10.14 -22.60
CA SER A 386 -38.39 -11.18 -22.24
C SER A 386 -39.16 -10.83 -20.97
N THR A 387 -38.47 -10.38 -19.93
CA THR A 387 -39.12 -10.04 -18.63
C THR A 387 -38.48 -8.80 -18.01
N ILE A 388 -39.28 -8.02 -17.27
CA ILE A 388 -38.81 -6.90 -16.44
C ILE A 388 -39.48 -6.97 -15.07
N LYS A 389 -38.67 -6.88 -14.01
CA LYS A 389 -39.13 -6.84 -12.62
C LYS A 389 -38.56 -5.59 -11.94
N ALA A 390 -39.36 -4.85 -11.24
CA ALA A 390 -38.96 -3.68 -10.47
C ALA A 390 -38.92 -4.00 -8.98
N THR A 391 -37.82 -3.61 -8.31
CA THR A 391 -37.66 -3.65 -6.84
C THR A 391 -37.40 -2.22 -6.37
N VAL A 392 -38.36 -1.67 -5.66
CA VAL A 392 -38.32 -0.27 -5.20
C VAL A 392 -37.56 -0.20 -3.88
N GLY A 393 -36.43 0.51 -3.89
CA GLY A 393 -35.62 0.79 -2.72
C GLY A 393 -35.84 2.19 -2.16
N PRO A 394 -35.12 2.59 -1.10
CA PRO A 394 -35.29 3.89 -0.46
C PRO A 394 -34.91 5.08 -1.36
N THR A 395 -33.88 4.95 -2.16
CA THR A 395 -33.36 6.03 -3.02
C THR A 395 -33.32 5.67 -4.50
N VAL A 396 -33.24 4.38 -4.82
CA VAL A 396 -33.21 3.85 -6.20
C VAL A 396 -34.19 2.70 -6.36
N THR A 397 -34.68 2.54 -7.58
CA THR A 397 -35.43 1.36 -8.02
C THR A 397 -34.54 0.52 -8.92
N LEU A 398 -34.46 -0.77 -8.62
CA LEU A 398 -33.76 -1.77 -9.44
C LEU A 398 -34.73 -2.41 -10.43
N TYR A 399 -34.51 -2.19 -11.72
CA TYR A 399 -35.20 -2.89 -12.80
C TYR A 399 -34.34 -4.07 -13.25
N GLU A 400 -34.78 -5.29 -12.89
CA GLU A 400 -34.16 -6.53 -13.35
C GLU A 400 -34.74 -6.92 -14.69
N ILE A 401 -33.94 -6.95 -15.76
CA ILE A 401 -34.37 -7.28 -17.12
C ILE A 401 -33.72 -8.59 -17.58
N THR A 402 -34.47 -9.39 -18.30
CA THR A 402 -33.96 -10.56 -19.03
C THR A 402 -34.01 -10.25 -20.53
N PRO A 403 -32.87 -10.04 -21.20
CA PRO A 403 -32.86 -9.85 -22.63
C PRO A 403 -33.17 -11.18 -23.36
N GLU A 404 -33.65 -11.09 -24.60
CA GLU A 404 -33.82 -12.27 -25.47
C GLU A 404 -32.46 -12.91 -25.82
N GLN A 405 -32.53 -14.18 -26.27
CA GLN A 405 -31.34 -14.96 -26.64
C GLN A 405 -30.58 -14.27 -27.79
N GLY A 406 -29.23 -14.24 -27.66
CA GLY A 406 -28.37 -13.64 -28.68
C GLY A 406 -27.99 -12.17 -28.46
N VAL A 407 -28.57 -11.49 -27.48
CA VAL A 407 -28.22 -10.10 -27.13
C VAL A 407 -26.90 -10.06 -26.36
N ARG A 408 -25.92 -9.31 -26.86
CA ARG A 408 -24.64 -9.11 -26.16
C ARG A 408 -24.82 -8.13 -25.00
N ILE A 409 -24.38 -8.51 -23.80
CA ILE A 409 -24.41 -7.67 -22.58
C ILE A 409 -23.71 -6.33 -22.78
N SER A 410 -22.60 -6.30 -23.52
CA SER A 410 -21.87 -5.06 -23.82
C SER A 410 -22.70 -4.03 -24.58
N LYS A 411 -23.66 -4.48 -25.42
CA LYS A 411 -24.55 -3.59 -26.15
C LYS A 411 -25.51 -2.85 -25.20
N ILE A 412 -26.07 -3.56 -24.21
CA ILE A 412 -26.94 -2.97 -23.19
C ILE A 412 -26.18 -2.00 -22.29
N ARG A 413 -24.95 -2.40 -21.87
CA ARG A 413 -24.08 -1.53 -21.05
C ARG A 413 -23.68 -0.25 -21.77
N GLY A 414 -23.52 -0.29 -23.10
CA GLY A 414 -23.21 0.90 -23.91
C GLY A 414 -24.35 1.88 -24.08
N LEU A 415 -25.61 1.50 -23.68
CA LEU A 415 -26.80 2.36 -23.76
C LEU A 415 -27.13 3.04 -22.42
N GLU A 416 -26.21 3.07 -21.49
CA GLU A 416 -26.42 3.65 -20.17
C GLU A 416 -26.83 5.12 -20.26
N ASP A 417 -26.12 5.91 -21.03
CA ASP A 417 -26.41 7.34 -21.21
C ASP A 417 -27.74 7.56 -21.96
N ASP A 418 -28.07 6.75 -22.97
CA ASP A 418 -29.31 6.84 -23.72
C ASP A 418 -30.54 6.51 -22.85
N ILE A 419 -30.43 5.50 -21.98
CA ILE A 419 -31.46 5.14 -21.03
C ILE A 419 -31.60 6.23 -19.96
N ALA A 420 -30.49 6.78 -19.43
CA ALA A 420 -30.51 7.88 -18.47
C ALA A 420 -31.21 9.12 -19.06
N LEU A 421 -30.90 9.47 -20.31
CA LEU A 421 -31.53 10.58 -21.02
C LEU A 421 -33.04 10.35 -21.18
N SER A 422 -33.44 9.15 -21.63
CA SER A 422 -34.86 8.78 -21.80
C SER A 422 -35.68 8.87 -20.50
N LEU A 423 -35.04 8.48 -19.39
CA LEU A 423 -35.64 8.54 -18.04
C LEU A 423 -35.58 9.94 -17.46
N SER A 424 -34.86 10.88 -18.05
CA SER A 424 -34.55 12.20 -17.49
C SER A 424 -33.90 12.10 -16.11
N ALA A 425 -33.07 11.05 -15.90
CA ALA A 425 -32.41 10.77 -14.65
C ALA A 425 -31.02 11.41 -14.62
N LEU A 426 -30.58 11.90 -13.45
CA LEU A 426 -29.24 12.49 -13.24
C LEU A 426 -28.08 11.49 -13.43
N GLY A 427 -28.39 10.21 -13.49
CA GLY A 427 -27.47 9.10 -13.73
C GLY A 427 -28.18 7.79 -13.41
N ILE A 428 -27.87 6.75 -14.13
CA ILE A 428 -28.29 5.37 -13.85
C ILE A 428 -27.04 4.52 -13.66
N ARG A 429 -27.22 3.30 -13.16
CA ARG A 429 -26.11 2.34 -13.10
C ARG A 429 -26.57 0.98 -13.63
N ILE A 430 -25.82 0.40 -14.55
CA ILE A 430 -26.12 -0.91 -15.13
C ILE A 430 -25.23 -1.98 -14.49
N ILE A 431 -25.84 -2.97 -13.85
CA ILE A 431 -25.19 -4.16 -13.30
C ILE A 431 -25.42 -5.32 -14.27
N ALA A 432 -24.41 -5.70 -14.99
CA ALA A 432 -24.58 -6.71 -16.04
C ALA A 432 -23.41 -7.70 -16.07
N PRO A 433 -23.65 -8.98 -15.71
CA PRO A 433 -24.86 -9.52 -15.11
C PRO A 433 -24.99 -9.21 -13.62
N ILE A 434 -26.20 -9.41 -13.04
CA ILE A 434 -26.38 -9.42 -11.58
C ILE A 434 -25.73 -10.68 -11.02
N PRO A 435 -24.82 -10.57 -10.01
CA PRO A 435 -24.17 -11.74 -9.41
C PRO A 435 -25.19 -12.79 -8.93
N GLY A 436 -24.99 -14.05 -9.31
CA GLY A 436 -25.87 -15.16 -8.96
C GLY A 436 -27.21 -15.20 -9.70
N LYS A 437 -27.50 -14.23 -10.60
CA LYS A 437 -28.70 -14.20 -11.43
C LYS A 437 -28.30 -14.05 -12.90
N GLY A 438 -29.03 -14.69 -13.81
CA GLY A 438 -28.84 -14.54 -15.26
C GLY A 438 -29.47 -13.27 -15.84
N THR A 439 -29.73 -12.25 -15.03
CA THR A 439 -30.44 -11.01 -15.37
C THR A 439 -29.51 -9.81 -15.36
N ILE A 440 -29.94 -8.72 -15.97
CA ILE A 440 -29.25 -7.43 -15.98
C ILE A 440 -30.05 -6.47 -15.11
N GLY A 441 -29.38 -5.77 -14.19
CA GLY A 441 -29.98 -4.74 -13.34
C GLY A 441 -29.76 -3.36 -13.88
N ILE A 442 -30.81 -2.53 -13.92
CA ILE A 442 -30.76 -1.11 -14.20
C ILE A 442 -31.24 -0.39 -12.94
N GLU A 443 -30.34 0.29 -12.27
CA GLU A 443 -30.64 1.08 -11.07
C GLU A 443 -30.99 2.51 -11.49
N VAL A 444 -32.23 2.91 -11.22
CA VAL A 444 -32.80 4.22 -11.57
C VAL A 444 -33.10 5.01 -10.29
N PRO A 445 -32.64 6.27 -10.16
CA PRO A 445 -33.00 7.13 -9.04
C PRO A 445 -34.51 7.33 -8.92
N ASN A 446 -35.03 7.25 -7.70
CA ASN A 446 -36.45 7.58 -7.43
C ASN A 446 -36.63 9.09 -7.55
N SER A 447 -37.79 9.55 -8.03
CA SER A 447 -38.13 10.97 -8.10
C SER A 447 -38.20 11.60 -6.70
N ASN A 448 -38.66 10.84 -5.71
CA ASN A 448 -38.73 11.25 -4.31
C ASN A 448 -37.93 10.30 -3.42
N PRO A 449 -36.57 10.46 -3.34
CA PRO A 449 -35.76 9.61 -2.51
C PRO A 449 -36.02 9.82 -1.04
N LYS A 450 -36.22 8.72 -0.28
CA LYS A 450 -36.47 8.75 1.16
C LYS A 450 -35.16 8.73 1.95
N ILE A 451 -35.15 9.44 3.07
CA ILE A 451 -34.07 9.43 4.02
C ILE A 451 -34.10 8.11 4.80
N VAL A 452 -32.98 7.40 4.85
CA VAL A 452 -32.81 6.24 5.74
C VAL A 452 -32.35 6.76 7.10
N SER A 453 -33.24 6.83 8.09
CA SER A 453 -32.92 7.36 9.41
C SER A 453 -31.98 6.45 10.20
N GLY A 454 -31.07 7.02 11.00
CA GLY A 454 -30.25 6.29 11.96
C GLY A 454 -31.13 5.50 12.95
N GLN A 455 -32.23 6.11 13.42
CA GLN A 455 -33.19 5.48 14.29
C GLN A 455 -33.76 4.17 13.71
N SER A 456 -34.18 4.15 12.44
CA SER A 456 -34.76 2.96 11.81
C SER A 456 -33.73 1.84 11.60
N VAL A 457 -32.46 2.18 11.48
CA VAL A 457 -31.38 1.21 11.25
C VAL A 457 -30.87 0.63 12.58
N ILE A 458 -30.54 1.49 13.54
CA ILE A 458 -30.08 1.09 14.88
C ILE A 458 -31.21 0.43 15.69
N GLY A 459 -32.46 0.93 15.58
CA GLY A 459 -33.63 0.34 16.22
C GLY A 459 -34.12 -0.97 15.60
N SER A 460 -33.53 -1.40 14.48
CA SER A 460 -33.94 -2.64 13.83
C SER A 460 -33.64 -3.88 14.68
N LYS A 461 -34.54 -4.85 14.61
CA LYS A 461 -34.37 -6.17 15.29
C LYS A 461 -33.04 -6.82 14.94
N LYS A 462 -32.61 -6.75 13.67
CA LYS A 462 -31.35 -7.31 13.17
C LYS A 462 -30.14 -6.71 13.88
N PHE A 463 -30.14 -5.41 14.16
CA PHE A 463 -29.04 -4.75 14.88
C PHE A 463 -29.12 -5.04 16.38
N GLN A 464 -30.31 -4.96 16.99
CA GLN A 464 -30.49 -5.12 18.42
C GLN A 464 -30.18 -6.57 18.89
N GLU A 465 -30.51 -7.58 18.10
CA GLU A 465 -30.25 -8.99 18.42
C GLU A 465 -28.89 -9.50 17.87
N SER A 466 -28.08 -8.61 17.27
CA SER A 466 -26.80 -8.99 16.68
C SER A 466 -25.81 -9.51 17.73
N THR A 467 -25.17 -10.62 17.41
CA THR A 467 -24.10 -11.26 18.20
C THR A 467 -22.70 -10.88 17.74
N TYR A 468 -22.57 -9.88 16.87
CA TYR A 468 -21.28 -9.40 16.38
C TYR A 468 -20.47 -8.75 17.49
N ASP A 469 -19.15 -8.95 17.45
CA ASP A 469 -18.26 -8.35 18.45
C ASP A 469 -18.19 -6.83 18.31
N LEU A 470 -18.08 -6.29 17.07
CA LEU A 470 -18.16 -4.86 16.81
C LEU A 470 -19.16 -4.58 15.65
N PRO A 471 -20.47 -4.55 15.95
CA PRO A 471 -21.49 -4.36 14.93
C PRO A 471 -21.53 -2.91 14.44
N VAL A 472 -21.38 -2.74 13.14
CA VAL A 472 -21.51 -1.45 12.44
C VAL A 472 -22.71 -1.51 11.50
N ALA A 473 -23.71 -0.71 11.77
CA ALA A 473 -24.91 -0.58 10.93
C ALA A 473 -24.73 0.58 9.96
N LEU A 474 -24.48 0.24 8.69
CA LEU A 474 -24.13 1.23 7.66
C LEU A 474 -25.35 1.87 7.02
N GLY A 475 -26.51 1.20 6.96
CA GLY A 475 -27.70 1.72 6.30
C GLY A 475 -28.65 0.64 5.80
N LYS A 476 -29.34 0.90 4.68
CA LYS A 476 -30.25 -0.05 4.02
C LYS A 476 -29.82 -0.34 2.58
N THR A 477 -30.00 -1.58 2.15
CA THR A 477 -29.80 -2.02 0.76
C THR A 477 -30.94 -1.55 -0.16
N ILE A 478 -30.80 -1.80 -1.46
CA ILE A 478 -31.88 -1.54 -2.44
C ILE A 478 -33.16 -2.36 -2.10
N THR A 479 -33.00 -3.53 -1.49
CA THR A 479 -34.13 -4.36 -1.02
C THR A 479 -34.74 -3.87 0.29
N ASN A 480 -34.33 -2.70 0.78
CA ASN A 480 -34.76 -2.10 2.06
C ASN A 480 -34.37 -2.91 3.31
N GLU A 481 -33.43 -3.84 3.19
CA GLU A 481 -32.89 -4.59 4.32
C GLU A 481 -31.78 -3.80 5.02
N VAL A 482 -31.73 -3.87 6.34
CA VAL A 482 -30.64 -3.28 7.13
C VAL A 482 -29.33 -3.98 6.79
N PHE A 483 -28.37 -3.18 6.32
CA PHE A 483 -27.01 -3.60 6.01
C PHE A 483 -26.09 -3.29 7.18
N MET A 484 -25.56 -4.34 7.78
CA MET A 484 -24.64 -4.24 8.91
C MET A 484 -23.49 -5.22 8.75
N VAL A 485 -22.36 -4.86 9.31
CA VAL A 485 -21.11 -5.61 9.21
C VAL A 485 -20.43 -5.73 10.58
N ASP A 486 -19.58 -6.72 10.72
CA ASP A 486 -18.76 -6.89 11.93
C ASP A 486 -17.33 -6.38 11.67
N LEU A 487 -16.92 -5.32 12.35
CA LEU A 487 -15.59 -4.74 12.17
C LEU A 487 -14.47 -5.72 12.57
N CYS A 488 -14.71 -6.66 13.49
CA CYS A 488 -13.74 -7.69 13.84
C CYS A 488 -13.47 -8.67 12.68
N LYS A 489 -14.49 -8.94 11.84
CA LYS A 489 -14.32 -9.77 10.63
C LYS A 489 -13.66 -9.01 9.50
N MET A 490 -13.82 -7.68 9.47
CA MET A 490 -13.23 -6.74 8.51
C MET A 490 -12.35 -5.75 9.28
N PRO A 491 -11.16 -6.13 9.67
CA PRO A 491 -10.40 -5.43 10.71
C PRO A 491 -10.12 -3.97 10.39
N HIS A 492 -10.04 -3.62 9.10
CA HIS A 492 -9.72 -2.27 8.65
C HIS A 492 -10.62 -1.87 7.48
N MET A 493 -11.05 -0.62 7.48
CA MET A 493 -11.99 -0.08 6.51
C MET A 493 -11.47 1.22 5.90
N LEU A 494 -11.50 1.30 4.57
CA LEU A 494 -11.26 2.52 3.81
C LEU A 494 -12.58 3.16 3.44
N VAL A 495 -12.76 4.44 3.75
CA VAL A 495 -13.94 5.23 3.43
C VAL A 495 -13.55 6.41 2.54
N ALA A 496 -14.07 6.50 1.33
CA ALA A 496 -13.73 7.61 0.45
C ALA A 496 -14.95 8.17 -0.27
N GLY A 497 -14.89 9.46 -0.64
CA GLY A 497 -15.95 10.13 -1.37
C GLY A 497 -15.72 11.63 -1.48
N ALA A 498 -16.34 12.28 -2.48
CA ALA A 498 -16.22 13.72 -2.66
C ALA A 498 -16.90 14.51 -1.52
N THR A 499 -16.50 15.76 -1.35
CA THR A 499 -17.03 16.64 -0.32
C THR A 499 -18.57 16.75 -0.40
N GLY A 500 -19.27 16.66 0.72
CA GLY A 500 -20.73 16.77 0.80
C GLY A 500 -21.49 15.53 0.29
N GLN A 501 -20.84 14.43 -0.06
CA GLN A 501 -21.50 13.23 -0.58
C GLN A 501 -21.88 12.19 0.50
N GLY A 502 -21.59 12.46 1.78
CA GLY A 502 -22.03 11.64 2.90
C GLY A 502 -20.93 10.95 3.71
N LYS A 503 -19.63 11.24 3.42
CA LYS A 503 -18.49 10.65 4.16
C LYS A 503 -18.60 10.87 5.68
N SER A 504 -18.81 12.11 6.13
CA SER A 504 -18.92 12.45 7.56
C SER A 504 -20.14 11.80 8.21
N VAL A 505 -21.27 11.76 7.50
CA VAL A 505 -22.48 11.02 7.94
C VAL A 505 -22.18 9.53 8.09
N GLY A 506 -21.44 8.94 7.16
CA GLY A 506 -21.02 7.54 7.24
C GLY A 506 -20.12 7.26 8.43
N LEU A 507 -19.16 8.14 8.72
CA LEU A 507 -18.30 8.01 9.92
C LEU A 507 -19.13 8.16 11.21
N ASN A 508 -20.08 9.10 11.26
CA ASN A 508 -21.01 9.23 12.37
C ASN A 508 -21.86 7.97 12.54
N ALA A 509 -22.36 7.38 11.45
CA ALA A 509 -23.12 6.12 11.52
C ALA A 509 -22.30 4.97 12.08
N ILE A 510 -21.02 4.87 11.74
CA ILE A 510 -20.09 3.86 12.25
C ILE A 510 -19.85 4.05 13.74
N ILE A 511 -19.44 5.27 14.16
CA ILE A 511 -19.11 5.56 15.56
C ILE A 511 -20.37 5.39 16.43
N THR A 512 -21.49 5.96 16.00
CA THR A 512 -22.76 5.86 16.74
C THR A 512 -23.23 4.42 16.89
N SER A 513 -23.13 3.59 15.85
CA SER A 513 -23.45 2.14 15.95
C SER A 513 -22.69 1.47 17.08
N LEU A 514 -21.40 1.78 17.21
CA LEU A 514 -20.54 1.21 18.25
C LEU A 514 -20.89 1.75 19.64
N LEU A 515 -21.22 3.05 19.77
CA LEU A 515 -21.64 3.68 21.04
C LEU A 515 -22.96 3.10 21.56
N TYR A 516 -23.88 2.69 20.66
CA TYR A 516 -25.15 2.05 21.06
C TYR A 516 -25.04 0.60 21.49
N LYS A 517 -23.91 -0.06 21.18
CA LYS A 517 -23.76 -1.51 21.39
C LYS A 517 -22.68 -1.90 22.36
N LYS A 518 -21.68 -1.04 22.59
CA LYS A 518 -20.50 -1.35 23.39
C LYS A 518 -20.42 -0.50 24.67
N HIS A 519 -20.01 -1.16 25.73
CA HIS A 519 -19.74 -0.51 27.01
C HIS A 519 -18.39 0.22 26.98
N PRO A 520 -18.20 1.35 27.70
CA PRO A 520 -16.91 2.05 27.77
C PRO A 520 -15.72 1.17 28.20
N ALA A 521 -15.96 0.17 29.02
CA ALA A 521 -14.93 -0.83 29.41
C ALA A 521 -14.49 -1.76 28.28
N GLU A 522 -15.31 -1.95 27.26
CA GLU A 522 -15.10 -2.91 26.17
C GLU A 522 -14.53 -2.27 24.91
N LEU A 523 -14.67 -0.95 24.75
CA LEU A 523 -14.31 -0.21 23.54
C LEU A 523 -13.67 1.11 23.87
N LYS A 524 -12.60 1.45 23.13
CA LYS A 524 -11.96 2.76 23.13
C LYS A 524 -11.77 3.27 21.71
N PHE A 525 -11.91 4.57 21.49
CA PHE A 525 -11.66 5.24 20.22
C PHE A 525 -10.39 6.07 20.28
N VAL A 526 -9.64 6.07 19.19
CA VAL A 526 -8.62 7.06 18.87
C VAL A 526 -9.12 7.86 17.68
N LEU A 527 -9.47 9.12 17.90
CA LEU A 527 -10.07 9.98 16.87
C LEU A 527 -9.03 10.99 16.38
N VAL A 528 -8.78 10.97 15.06
CA VAL A 528 -7.81 11.84 14.39
C VAL A 528 -8.56 12.75 13.40
N ASP A 529 -8.51 14.06 13.66
CA ASP A 529 -9.19 15.09 12.84
C ASP A 529 -8.24 16.26 12.56
N PRO A 530 -7.43 16.18 11.48
CA PRO A 530 -6.49 17.26 11.11
C PRO A 530 -7.19 18.60 10.83
N LYS A 531 -8.48 18.57 10.47
CA LYS A 531 -9.27 19.76 10.09
C LYS A 531 -9.98 20.41 11.27
N LYS A 532 -10.07 19.78 12.42
CA LYS A 532 -10.76 20.24 13.64
C LYS A 532 -12.27 20.51 13.45
N VAL A 533 -12.94 19.76 12.57
CA VAL A 533 -14.34 20.02 12.19
C VAL A 533 -15.28 18.88 12.55
N GLU A 534 -14.90 17.64 12.19
CA GLU A 534 -15.82 16.51 12.19
C GLU A 534 -15.94 15.82 13.56
N PHE A 535 -14.82 15.67 14.28
CA PHE A 535 -14.80 14.87 15.52
C PHE A 535 -14.80 15.69 16.80
N SER A 536 -14.74 17.03 16.73
CA SER A 536 -14.77 17.89 17.92
C SER A 536 -15.98 17.62 18.83
N ILE A 537 -17.10 17.20 18.27
CA ILE A 537 -18.34 16.86 18.97
C ILE A 537 -18.19 15.65 19.91
N TYR A 538 -17.21 14.76 19.66
CA TYR A 538 -16.96 13.58 20.48
C TYR A 538 -16.03 13.87 21.66
N SER A 539 -15.41 15.05 21.77
CA SER A 539 -14.49 15.39 22.86
C SER A 539 -15.11 15.24 24.25
N VAL A 540 -16.42 15.49 24.37
CA VAL A 540 -17.15 15.42 25.64
C VAL A 540 -17.25 14.00 26.24
N ILE A 541 -17.01 12.94 25.45
CA ILE A 541 -17.00 11.55 25.96
C ILE A 541 -15.59 11.03 26.23
N GLU A 542 -14.63 11.91 26.45
CA GLU A 542 -13.21 11.59 26.72
C GLU A 542 -13.05 10.56 27.82
N HIS A 543 -13.69 10.79 28.98
CA HIS A 543 -13.60 9.92 30.15
C HIS A 543 -14.34 8.59 30.00
N HIS A 544 -15.07 8.38 28.93
CA HIS A 544 -15.80 7.13 28.67
C HIS A 544 -15.12 6.30 27.59
N PHE A 545 -14.97 6.87 26.40
CA PHE A 545 -14.62 6.11 25.21
C PHE A 545 -13.32 6.50 24.54
N LEU A 546 -12.67 7.63 24.88
CA LEU A 546 -11.50 8.08 24.14
C LEU A 546 -10.20 7.57 24.74
N ALA A 547 -9.26 7.27 23.84
CA ALA A 547 -7.89 6.94 24.16
C ALA A 547 -6.96 8.02 23.60
N LYS A 548 -6.00 8.48 24.39
CA LYS A 548 -5.03 9.54 24.03
C LYS A 548 -3.64 9.26 24.60
N LEU A 549 -2.66 10.03 24.16
CA LEU A 549 -1.32 10.02 24.76
C LEU A 549 -1.36 10.67 26.17
N PRO A 550 -0.50 10.25 27.10
CA PRO A 550 -0.44 10.84 28.44
C PRO A 550 -0.19 12.34 28.45
N ASP A 551 0.66 12.82 27.54
CA ASP A 551 1.01 14.24 27.40
C ASP A 551 0.05 15.04 26.50
N GLY A 552 -1.03 14.41 26.00
CA GLY A 552 -2.01 15.04 25.11
C GLY A 552 -3.01 15.90 25.90
N GLU A 553 -3.09 17.21 25.64
CA GLU A 553 -4.11 18.10 26.22
C GLU A 553 -5.50 17.78 25.63
N ASP A 554 -5.58 17.64 24.31
CA ASP A 554 -6.82 17.39 23.59
C ASP A 554 -7.15 15.89 23.44
N ALA A 555 -8.42 15.54 23.61
CA ALA A 555 -8.93 14.19 23.41
C ALA A 555 -9.00 13.79 21.93
N ILE A 556 -9.17 14.78 21.04
CA ILE A 556 -9.17 14.60 19.57
C ILE A 556 -7.80 15.03 19.04
N ILE A 557 -7.16 14.17 18.29
CA ILE A 557 -5.80 14.40 17.80
C ILE A 557 -5.86 15.21 16.50
N THR A 558 -5.34 16.42 16.53
CA THR A 558 -5.43 17.38 15.41
C THR A 558 -4.07 17.74 14.81
N ASP A 559 -2.99 17.63 15.60
CA ASP A 559 -1.63 17.92 15.16
C ASP A 559 -0.98 16.71 14.50
N VAL A 560 -0.33 16.90 13.35
CA VAL A 560 0.27 15.82 12.55
C VAL A 560 1.39 15.11 13.29
N THR A 561 2.20 15.83 14.06
CA THR A 561 3.30 15.26 14.85
C THR A 561 2.73 14.36 15.94
N LYS A 562 1.68 14.82 16.64
CA LYS A 562 0.96 14.02 17.64
C LYS A 562 0.28 12.81 17.01
N VAL A 563 -0.21 12.91 15.77
CA VAL A 563 -0.76 11.76 15.03
C VAL A 563 0.31 10.69 14.81
N VAL A 564 1.51 11.07 14.34
CA VAL A 564 2.64 10.14 14.16
C VAL A 564 3.00 9.46 15.49
N GLN A 565 3.13 10.24 16.57
CA GLN A 565 3.40 9.70 17.90
C GLN A 565 2.32 8.74 18.38
N THR A 566 1.04 9.07 18.18
CA THR A 566 -0.09 8.23 18.56
C THR A 566 -0.12 6.92 17.76
N LEU A 567 0.12 6.96 16.45
CA LEU A 567 0.16 5.76 15.62
C LEU A 567 1.30 4.82 16.04
N ASN A 568 2.46 5.37 16.35
CA ASN A 568 3.57 4.59 16.89
C ASN A 568 3.28 4.04 18.29
N SER A 569 2.63 4.81 19.14
CA SER A 569 2.15 4.37 20.46
C SER A 569 1.16 3.20 20.34
N ILE A 570 0.26 3.24 19.35
CA ILE A 570 -0.65 2.12 19.04
C ILE A 570 0.14 0.88 18.58
N CYS A 571 1.26 1.05 17.86
CA CYS A 571 2.14 -0.06 17.52
C CYS A 571 2.78 -0.69 18.79
N VAL A 572 3.18 0.12 19.76
CA VAL A 572 3.69 -0.37 21.06
C VAL A 572 2.59 -1.11 21.84
N GLU A 573 1.39 -0.55 21.91
CA GLU A 573 0.23 -1.22 22.54
C GLU A 573 -0.08 -2.57 21.85
N MET A 574 -0.01 -2.60 20.53
CA MET A 574 -0.19 -3.81 19.75
C MET A 574 0.84 -4.88 20.11
N ASP A 575 2.12 -4.53 20.20
CA ASP A 575 3.19 -5.46 20.56
C ASP A 575 3.02 -5.97 22.01
N THR A 576 2.71 -5.06 22.93
CA THR A 576 2.41 -5.40 24.34
C THR A 576 1.25 -6.39 24.44
N ARG A 577 0.19 -6.19 23.65
CA ARG A 577 -0.95 -7.13 23.60
C ARG A 577 -0.55 -8.49 23.04
N TYR A 578 0.34 -8.53 22.03
CA TYR A 578 0.87 -9.80 21.52
C TYR A 578 1.66 -10.56 22.58
N ASP A 579 2.47 -9.89 23.39
CA ASP A 579 3.19 -10.51 24.49
C ASP A 579 2.23 -11.11 25.54
N LEU A 580 1.14 -10.39 25.84
CA LEU A 580 0.09 -10.90 26.75
C LEU A 580 -0.66 -12.09 26.13
N LEU A 581 -0.99 -12.08 24.84
CA LEU A 581 -1.59 -13.22 24.16
C LEU A 581 -0.67 -14.45 24.20
N LYS A 582 0.63 -14.24 23.95
CA LYS A 582 1.66 -15.28 24.02
C LYS A 582 1.78 -15.86 25.43
N ALA A 583 1.84 -15.00 26.44
CA ALA A 583 1.88 -15.43 27.85
C ALA A 583 0.62 -16.21 28.29
N ALA A 584 -0.54 -15.86 27.73
CA ALA A 584 -1.81 -16.53 27.97
C ALA A 584 -2.04 -17.79 27.12
N HIS A 585 -1.12 -18.10 26.17
CA HIS A 585 -1.26 -19.19 25.21
C HIS A 585 -2.58 -19.16 24.42
N VAL A 586 -2.95 -17.98 23.89
CA VAL A 586 -4.15 -17.76 23.08
C VAL A 586 -3.82 -17.05 21.76
N ARG A 587 -4.74 -17.13 20.77
CA ARG A 587 -4.51 -16.63 19.42
C ARG A 587 -5.12 -15.26 19.15
N ASN A 588 -6.09 -14.84 19.95
CA ASN A 588 -6.84 -13.60 19.72
C ASN A 588 -7.37 -13.01 21.03
N ILE A 589 -7.75 -11.72 20.96
CA ILE A 589 -8.25 -10.95 22.10
C ILE A 589 -9.54 -11.56 22.71
N LYS A 590 -10.39 -12.20 21.92
CA LYS A 590 -11.64 -12.78 22.42
C LYS A 590 -11.36 -13.95 23.35
N GLU A 591 -10.52 -14.89 22.93
CA GLU A 591 -10.08 -16.02 23.77
C GLU A 591 -9.33 -15.54 25.02
N TYR A 592 -8.53 -14.46 24.88
CA TYR A 592 -7.80 -13.87 25.99
C TYR A 592 -8.76 -13.27 27.04
N ASN A 593 -9.68 -12.40 26.58
CA ASN A 593 -10.65 -11.75 27.47
C ASN A 593 -11.59 -12.79 28.12
N GLU A 594 -11.96 -13.87 27.43
CA GLU A 594 -12.73 -14.98 27.98
C GLU A 594 -11.97 -15.70 29.11
N LYS A 595 -10.67 -16.02 28.91
CA LYS A 595 -9.82 -16.58 29.96
C LYS A 595 -9.67 -15.61 31.14
N PHE A 596 -9.51 -14.30 30.87
CA PHE A 596 -9.39 -13.30 31.91
C PHE A 596 -10.68 -13.14 32.72
N ILE A 597 -11.84 -13.10 32.06
CA ILE A 597 -13.16 -13.07 32.72
C ILE A 597 -13.34 -14.31 33.59
N ASN A 598 -12.96 -15.48 33.11
CA ASN A 598 -13.02 -16.73 33.86
C ASN A 598 -11.92 -16.89 34.95
N ARG A 599 -11.15 -15.80 35.22
CA ARG A 599 -10.06 -15.74 36.20
C ARG A 599 -8.97 -16.81 36.03
N GLN A 600 -8.72 -17.24 34.79
CA GLN A 600 -7.67 -18.19 34.42
C GLN A 600 -6.31 -17.51 34.20
N LEU A 601 -6.27 -16.18 34.23
CA LEU A 601 -5.06 -15.36 34.03
C LEU A 601 -4.78 -14.57 35.32
N ASN A 602 -3.50 -14.57 35.75
CA ASN A 602 -3.08 -13.91 36.98
C ASN A 602 -2.78 -12.42 36.74
N PRO A 603 -3.53 -11.46 37.33
CA PRO A 603 -3.27 -10.02 37.19
C PRO A 603 -1.89 -9.59 37.71
N GLU A 604 -1.30 -10.29 38.71
CA GLU A 604 0.04 -9.99 39.25
C GLU A 604 1.16 -10.23 38.20
N LYS A 605 0.91 -11.11 37.22
CA LYS A 605 1.80 -11.32 36.05
C LYS A 605 1.60 -10.29 34.94
N GLY A 606 0.83 -9.21 35.20
CA GLY A 606 0.59 -8.15 34.26
C GLY A 606 -0.61 -8.35 33.33
N HIS A 607 -1.37 -9.44 33.51
CA HIS A 607 -2.59 -9.66 32.72
C HIS A 607 -3.68 -8.66 33.13
N LYS A 608 -4.33 -8.07 32.13
CA LYS A 608 -5.43 -7.12 32.28
C LYS A 608 -6.50 -7.37 31.23
N PHE A 609 -7.74 -6.96 31.49
CA PHE A 609 -8.78 -6.98 30.47
C PHE A 609 -8.41 -6.02 29.34
N MET A 610 -8.54 -6.47 28.10
CA MET A 610 -8.18 -5.67 26.92
C MET A 610 -9.45 -5.16 26.21
N PRO A 611 -9.74 -3.83 26.24
CA PRO A 611 -10.78 -3.27 25.40
C PRO A 611 -10.39 -3.32 23.92
N TYR A 612 -11.37 -3.40 23.04
CA TYR A 612 -11.14 -3.12 21.63
C TYR A 612 -10.73 -1.66 21.43
N ILE A 613 -9.84 -1.40 20.49
CA ILE A 613 -9.45 -0.04 20.12
C ILE A 613 -9.82 0.18 18.66
N VAL A 614 -10.60 1.25 18.39
CA VAL A 614 -10.98 1.64 17.03
C VAL A 614 -10.38 3.01 16.72
N VAL A 615 -9.42 3.01 15.80
CA VAL A 615 -8.77 4.24 15.31
C VAL A 615 -9.58 4.76 14.13
N VAL A 616 -10.02 6.01 14.18
CA VAL A 616 -10.76 6.64 13.08
C VAL A 616 -10.03 7.90 12.64
N ILE A 617 -9.68 7.96 11.36
CA ILE A 617 -8.98 9.08 10.73
C ILE A 617 -9.94 9.72 9.71
N ASP A 618 -10.33 11.00 9.93
CA ASP A 618 -11.27 11.69 9.04
C ASP A 618 -10.69 12.02 7.67
N GLU A 619 -9.48 12.55 7.61
CA GLU A 619 -8.84 12.92 6.35
C GLU A 619 -7.39 12.41 6.27
N PHE A 620 -7.26 11.19 5.83
CA PHE A 620 -5.97 10.52 5.64
C PHE A 620 -5.09 11.22 4.59
N GLY A 621 -5.73 11.84 3.58
CA GLY A 621 -5.03 12.55 2.53
C GLY A 621 -4.15 13.69 3.05
N ASP A 622 -4.65 14.46 4.01
CA ASP A 622 -3.90 15.59 4.57
C ASP A 622 -2.69 15.10 5.41
N LEU A 623 -2.82 13.98 6.10
CA LEU A 623 -1.72 13.37 6.86
C LEU A 623 -0.60 12.84 5.94
N ILE A 624 -0.97 12.11 4.89
CA ILE A 624 0.00 11.58 3.91
C ILE A 624 0.73 12.70 3.16
N MET A 625 0.02 13.77 2.83
CA MET A 625 0.63 14.92 2.13
C MET A 625 1.61 15.70 3.02
N THR A 626 1.43 15.66 4.34
CA THR A 626 2.26 16.40 5.30
C THR A 626 3.42 15.57 5.85
N ALA A 627 3.15 14.36 6.34
CA ALA A 627 4.13 13.49 7.01
C ALA A 627 4.50 12.23 6.20
N GLY A 628 3.87 11.98 5.04
CA GLY A 628 4.26 10.95 4.09
C GLY A 628 4.46 9.56 4.72
N LYS A 629 5.71 9.06 4.65
CA LYS A 629 6.06 7.73 5.14
C LYS A 629 5.99 7.56 6.65
N GLU A 630 6.15 8.64 7.43
CA GLU A 630 6.09 8.57 8.89
C GLU A 630 4.70 8.16 9.39
N VAL A 631 3.65 8.52 8.64
CA VAL A 631 2.27 8.08 8.90
C VAL A 631 1.97 6.75 8.19
N GLU A 632 2.45 6.54 6.96
CA GLU A 632 2.14 5.34 6.17
C GLU A 632 2.69 4.07 6.81
N LEU A 633 3.93 4.09 7.35
CA LEU A 633 4.57 2.92 7.93
C LEU A 633 3.85 2.35 9.16
N PRO A 634 3.53 3.15 10.21
CA PRO A 634 2.78 2.63 11.35
C PRO A 634 1.35 2.20 10.96
N ILE A 635 0.68 2.90 10.05
CA ILE A 635 -0.64 2.48 9.53
C ILE A 635 -0.54 1.12 8.85
N ALA A 636 0.44 0.92 7.99
CA ALA A 636 0.65 -0.37 7.32
C ALA A 636 0.92 -1.50 8.33
N ARG A 637 1.75 -1.24 9.34
CA ARG A 637 2.05 -2.20 10.42
C ARG A 637 0.82 -2.58 11.22
N ILE A 638 0.03 -1.59 11.67
CA ILE A 638 -1.23 -1.81 12.38
C ILE A 638 -2.19 -2.62 11.50
N ALA A 639 -2.37 -2.22 10.23
CA ALA A 639 -3.29 -2.87 9.33
C ALA A 639 -2.92 -4.32 8.98
N GLN A 640 -1.63 -4.69 9.07
CA GLN A 640 -1.16 -6.06 8.86
C GLN A 640 -1.32 -6.95 10.09
N LEU A 641 -1.09 -6.42 11.29
CA LEU A 641 -0.91 -7.23 12.49
C LEU A 641 -2.01 -7.05 13.55
N ALA A 642 -2.66 -5.90 13.64
CA ALA A 642 -3.47 -5.53 14.79
C ALA A 642 -4.80 -6.28 14.97
N ARG A 643 -5.27 -7.02 13.96
CA ARG A 643 -6.55 -7.75 14.01
C ARG A 643 -6.67 -8.70 15.19
N ALA A 644 -5.65 -9.51 15.44
CA ALA A 644 -5.68 -10.52 16.49
C ALA A 644 -5.73 -9.92 17.90
N VAL A 645 -5.17 -8.72 18.08
CA VAL A 645 -5.12 -8.00 19.36
C VAL A 645 -6.26 -7.01 19.56
N GLY A 646 -7.27 -7.00 18.67
CA GLY A 646 -8.49 -6.21 18.81
C GLY A 646 -8.30 -4.71 18.56
N ILE A 647 -7.33 -4.33 17.69
CA ILE A 647 -7.15 -2.96 17.24
C ILE A 647 -7.60 -2.88 15.78
N HIS A 648 -8.52 -1.99 15.51
CA HIS A 648 -9.15 -1.80 14.20
C HIS A 648 -8.97 -0.38 13.72
N MET A 649 -8.90 -0.18 12.40
CA MET A 649 -8.64 1.13 11.82
C MET A 649 -9.62 1.46 10.72
N ILE A 650 -10.14 2.68 10.76
CA ILE A 650 -11.01 3.25 9.73
C ILE A 650 -10.31 4.51 9.22
N ILE A 651 -9.88 4.49 7.97
CA ILE A 651 -9.27 5.65 7.33
C ILE A 651 -10.25 6.25 6.32
N ALA A 652 -10.44 7.55 6.38
CA ALA A 652 -11.30 8.22 5.45
C ALA A 652 -10.55 9.31 4.66
N THR A 653 -11.01 9.59 3.43
CA THR A 653 -10.44 10.66 2.61
C THR A 653 -11.48 11.24 1.64
N GLN A 654 -11.36 12.54 1.38
CA GLN A 654 -12.11 13.24 0.34
C GLN A 654 -11.33 13.32 -0.98
N ARG A 655 -10.05 12.89 -0.98
CA ARG A 655 -9.14 12.94 -2.12
C ARG A 655 -8.69 11.53 -2.53
N PRO A 656 -9.51 10.76 -3.26
CA PRO A 656 -9.22 9.37 -3.60
C PRO A 656 -8.23 9.24 -4.76
N THR A 657 -7.02 9.79 -4.61
CA THR A 657 -5.94 9.69 -5.60
C THR A 657 -5.02 8.51 -5.32
N THR A 658 -4.31 8.02 -6.33
CA THR A 658 -3.36 6.89 -6.21
C THR A 658 -2.18 7.19 -5.29
N ASN A 659 -1.83 8.47 -5.11
CA ASN A 659 -0.79 8.90 -4.18
C ASN A 659 -1.22 8.80 -2.71
N ILE A 660 -2.52 8.85 -2.43
CA ILE A 660 -3.10 8.73 -1.09
C ILE A 660 -3.54 7.29 -0.84
N ILE A 661 -4.30 6.70 -1.76
CA ILE A 661 -4.76 5.31 -1.69
C ILE A 661 -3.75 4.42 -2.42
N THR A 662 -2.61 4.17 -1.78
CA THR A 662 -1.51 3.37 -2.33
C THR A 662 -1.87 1.87 -2.42
N GLY A 663 -1.06 1.11 -3.15
CA GLY A 663 -1.20 -0.35 -3.22
C GLY A 663 -1.10 -1.01 -1.84
N THR A 664 -0.23 -0.51 -0.96
CA THR A 664 -0.06 -0.97 0.42
C THR A 664 -1.34 -0.79 1.25
N ILE A 665 -1.97 0.39 1.13
CA ILE A 665 -3.25 0.66 1.80
C ILE A 665 -4.34 -0.28 1.28
N LYS A 666 -4.47 -0.43 -0.05
CA LYS A 666 -5.50 -1.30 -0.64
C LYS A 666 -5.34 -2.78 -0.26
N ALA A 667 -4.11 -3.26 -0.12
CA ALA A 667 -3.85 -4.65 0.27
C ALA A 667 -4.26 -4.94 1.72
N ASN A 668 -4.13 -3.96 2.61
CA ASN A 668 -4.36 -4.13 4.05
C ASN A 668 -5.74 -3.66 4.53
N PHE A 669 -6.49 -2.93 3.69
CA PHE A 669 -7.85 -2.48 3.96
C PHE A 669 -8.85 -3.23 3.05
N PRO A 670 -9.29 -4.43 3.46
CA PRO A 670 -10.13 -5.28 2.63
C PRO A 670 -11.56 -4.78 2.49
N ALA A 671 -12.08 -4.05 3.49
CA ALA A 671 -13.37 -3.40 3.43
C ALA A 671 -13.22 -1.99 2.88
N ARG A 672 -13.99 -1.66 1.84
CA ARG A 672 -13.92 -0.36 1.19
C ARG A 672 -15.31 0.21 0.97
N VAL A 673 -15.48 1.45 1.36
CA VAL A 673 -16.71 2.22 1.19
C VAL A 673 -16.41 3.38 0.25
N ALA A 674 -17.13 3.44 -0.86
CA ALA A 674 -17.08 4.57 -1.78
C ALA A 674 -18.43 5.30 -1.80
N PHE A 675 -18.46 6.49 -1.28
CA PHE A 675 -19.52 7.46 -1.57
C PHE A 675 -19.34 8.02 -2.98
N ARG A 676 -20.30 8.83 -3.45
CA ARG A 676 -20.20 9.43 -4.77
C ARG A 676 -18.87 10.16 -4.96
N VAL A 677 -18.23 9.91 -6.11
CA VAL A 677 -17.04 10.60 -6.60
C VAL A 677 -17.34 11.24 -7.96
N SER A 678 -16.55 12.24 -8.35
CA SER A 678 -16.80 12.96 -9.61
C SER A 678 -16.28 12.18 -10.83
N ALA A 679 -15.14 11.52 -10.71
CA ALA A 679 -14.48 10.83 -11.81
C ALA A 679 -14.54 9.30 -11.67
N MET A 680 -14.64 8.60 -12.80
CA MET A 680 -14.55 7.13 -12.83
C MET A 680 -13.20 6.61 -12.32
N ILE A 681 -12.12 7.37 -12.53
CA ILE A 681 -10.78 7.01 -12.06
C ILE A 681 -10.74 6.93 -10.53
N ASP A 682 -11.43 7.84 -9.83
CA ASP A 682 -11.52 7.86 -8.38
C ASP A 682 -12.24 6.60 -7.87
N SER A 683 -13.33 6.20 -8.55
CA SER A 683 -14.01 4.94 -8.25
C SER A 683 -13.08 3.74 -8.37
N ARG A 684 -12.27 3.68 -9.45
CA ARG A 684 -11.27 2.62 -9.65
C ARG A 684 -10.15 2.68 -8.60
N THR A 685 -9.77 3.87 -8.17
CA THR A 685 -8.76 4.02 -7.12
C THR A 685 -9.26 3.45 -5.79
N ILE A 686 -10.53 3.64 -5.44
CA ILE A 686 -11.10 3.13 -4.19
C ILE A 686 -11.46 1.64 -4.31
N LEU A 687 -12.27 1.27 -5.33
CA LEU A 687 -12.95 -0.03 -5.44
C LEU A 687 -12.31 -0.99 -6.44
N ASP A 688 -11.24 -0.60 -7.14
CA ASP A 688 -10.63 -1.31 -8.28
C ASP A 688 -11.62 -1.50 -9.45
N ARG A 689 -12.77 -0.84 -9.43
CA ARG A 689 -13.85 -0.92 -10.45
C ARG A 689 -14.65 0.37 -10.54
N PRO A 690 -15.32 0.64 -11.69
CA PRO A 690 -16.20 1.81 -11.84
C PRO A 690 -17.50 1.62 -11.02
N GLY A 691 -18.26 2.69 -10.83
CA GLY A 691 -19.61 2.68 -10.27
C GLY A 691 -19.85 3.72 -9.19
N ALA A 692 -18.83 4.16 -8.44
CA ALA A 692 -19.02 5.21 -7.43
C ALA A 692 -19.28 6.59 -8.04
N ASN A 693 -18.86 6.84 -9.28
CA ASN A 693 -19.20 8.04 -10.04
C ASN A 693 -20.67 8.10 -10.49
N GLN A 694 -21.35 6.96 -10.53
CA GLN A 694 -22.76 6.81 -10.94
C GLN A 694 -23.74 6.87 -9.76
N LEU A 695 -23.24 7.03 -8.54
CA LEU A 695 -24.06 7.17 -7.34
C LEU A 695 -24.81 8.51 -7.32
N ILE A 696 -25.96 8.55 -6.63
CA ILE A 696 -26.77 9.76 -6.52
C ILE A 696 -26.10 10.81 -5.63
N GLY A 697 -25.32 10.36 -4.62
CA GLY A 697 -24.80 11.20 -3.54
C GLY A 697 -25.72 11.19 -2.32
N ARG A 698 -25.53 12.14 -1.40
CA ARG A 698 -26.35 12.26 -0.17
C ARG A 698 -26.37 10.97 0.67
N GLY A 699 -25.23 10.30 0.80
CA GLY A 699 -25.09 9.07 1.57
C GLY A 699 -25.30 7.78 0.77
N ASP A 700 -25.56 7.86 -0.53
CA ASP A 700 -25.55 6.69 -1.41
C ASP A 700 -24.11 6.21 -1.60
N MET A 701 -23.84 4.94 -1.33
CA MET A 701 -22.50 4.39 -1.31
C MET A 701 -22.43 2.97 -1.88
N LEU A 702 -21.23 2.58 -2.31
CA LEU A 702 -20.88 1.21 -2.64
C LEU A 702 -19.98 0.65 -1.53
N PHE A 703 -20.39 -0.45 -0.95
CA PHE A 703 -19.60 -1.22 0.00
C PHE A 703 -18.99 -2.43 -0.69
N LEU A 704 -17.66 -2.55 -0.64
CA LEU A 704 -16.91 -3.67 -1.22
C LEU A 704 -16.22 -4.46 -0.11
N GLN A 705 -16.53 -5.76 -0.06
CA GLN A 705 -15.81 -6.77 0.71
C GLN A 705 -15.79 -8.06 -0.13
N GLY A 706 -14.64 -8.41 -0.66
CA GLY A 706 -14.52 -9.53 -1.60
C GLY A 706 -14.78 -9.13 -3.05
N ALA A 707 -15.57 -9.93 -3.80
CA ALA A 707 -15.66 -9.81 -5.24
C ALA A 707 -16.61 -8.70 -5.72
N ASP A 708 -17.82 -8.57 -5.14
CA ASP A 708 -18.85 -7.70 -5.70
C ASP A 708 -19.30 -6.61 -4.72
N PRO A 709 -19.42 -5.35 -5.20
CA PRO A 709 -19.85 -4.24 -4.37
C PRO A 709 -21.37 -4.30 -4.14
N VAL A 710 -21.77 -4.06 -2.91
CA VAL A 710 -23.18 -3.89 -2.51
C VAL A 710 -23.49 -2.40 -2.45
N ARG A 711 -24.59 -1.98 -3.09
CA ARG A 711 -25.08 -0.61 -2.98
C ARG A 711 -25.91 -0.46 -1.72
N VAL A 712 -25.59 0.55 -0.92
CA VAL A 712 -26.20 0.81 0.38
C VAL A 712 -26.52 2.30 0.48
N GLN A 713 -27.72 2.64 0.89
CA GLN A 713 -28.04 3.99 1.32
C GLN A 713 -27.65 4.12 2.79
N CYS A 714 -26.67 5.01 3.07
CA CYS A 714 -26.17 5.25 4.41
C CYS A 714 -27.25 5.70 5.38
N ALA A 715 -27.17 5.22 6.61
CA ALA A 715 -28.00 5.72 7.70
C ALA A 715 -27.68 7.19 7.95
N PHE A 716 -28.69 8.05 7.88
CA PHE A 716 -28.54 9.47 8.14
C PHE A 716 -28.59 9.73 9.65
N ILE A 717 -27.46 10.17 10.19
CA ILE A 717 -27.31 10.63 11.58
C ILE A 717 -26.70 12.02 11.51
N ASP A 718 -27.50 13.01 11.85
CA ASP A 718 -27.13 14.43 11.76
C ASP A 718 -26.27 14.85 12.96
N THR A 719 -25.48 15.89 12.79
CA THR A 719 -24.59 16.43 13.85
C THR A 719 -25.34 16.75 15.15
N PRO A 720 -26.55 17.38 15.15
CA PRO A 720 -27.32 17.57 16.37
C PRO A 720 -27.71 16.28 17.09
N GLU A 721 -27.98 15.18 16.37
CA GLU A 721 -28.29 13.87 16.96
C GLU A 721 -27.07 13.31 17.67
N VAL A 722 -25.89 13.39 17.03
CA VAL A 722 -24.60 13.01 17.63
C VAL A 722 -24.34 13.83 18.88
N ALA A 723 -24.62 15.14 18.88
CA ALA A 723 -24.45 16.01 20.03
C ALA A 723 -25.32 15.58 21.24
N GLU A 724 -26.56 15.22 21.00
CA GLU A 724 -27.45 14.74 22.08
C GLU A 724 -27.00 13.38 22.61
N ILE A 725 -26.54 12.48 21.75
CA ILE A 725 -26.01 11.16 22.15
C ILE A 725 -24.74 11.32 22.98
N THR A 726 -23.77 12.09 22.50
CA THR A 726 -22.50 12.31 23.23
C THR A 726 -22.71 13.04 24.55
N LYS A 727 -23.62 14.01 24.60
CA LYS A 727 -24.02 14.73 25.80
C LYS A 727 -24.75 13.82 26.81
N PHE A 728 -25.57 12.89 26.34
CA PHE A 728 -26.21 11.88 27.19
C PHE A 728 -25.15 10.99 27.86
N ILE A 729 -24.16 10.51 27.11
CA ILE A 729 -23.05 9.71 27.62
C ILE A 729 -22.22 10.53 28.63
N ALA A 730 -21.85 11.77 28.28
CA ALA A 730 -21.01 12.63 29.11
C ALA A 730 -21.65 13.04 30.45
N LYS A 731 -22.98 13.04 30.56
CA LYS A 731 -23.68 13.31 31.83
C LYS A 731 -23.58 12.18 32.86
N GLN A 732 -23.19 10.99 32.44
CA GLN A 732 -23.05 9.83 33.30
C GLN A 732 -21.69 9.82 33.98
N GLN A 733 -21.53 8.95 35.00
CA GLN A 733 -20.25 8.72 35.63
C GLN A 733 -19.25 8.15 34.60
N GLY A 734 -18.12 8.81 34.43
CA GLY A 734 -17.00 8.35 33.62
C GLY A 734 -15.84 7.86 34.45
N TYR A 735 -14.79 7.37 33.78
CA TYR A 735 -13.52 7.08 34.42
C TYR A 735 -12.84 8.36 34.94
N PRO A 736 -11.98 8.30 35.98
CA PRO A 736 -11.26 9.47 36.48
C PRO A 736 -10.38 10.13 35.41
N THR A 737 -9.82 9.34 34.51
CA THR A 737 -8.94 9.78 33.43
C THR A 737 -9.36 9.13 32.10
N ALA A 738 -8.95 9.73 31.00
CA ALA A 738 -9.04 9.09 29.68
C ALA A 738 -8.20 7.79 29.65
N PHE A 739 -8.45 6.92 28.69
CA PHE A 739 -7.60 5.74 28.47
C PHE A 739 -6.26 6.21 27.88
N TYR A 740 -5.16 6.01 28.63
CA TYR A 740 -3.84 6.39 28.15
C TYR A 740 -3.19 5.27 27.32
N LEU A 741 -2.73 5.65 26.14
CA LEU A 741 -1.87 4.83 25.30
C LEU A 741 -0.44 4.82 25.84
N PRO A 742 0.39 3.78 25.57
CA PRO A 742 1.79 3.76 25.99
C PRO A 742 2.57 4.94 25.40
N GLU A 743 3.55 5.45 26.15
CA GLU A 743 4.49 6.45 25.62
C GLU A 743 5.32 5.82 24.47
N TYR A 744 5.40 6.50 23.34
CA TYR A 744 6.29 6.12 22.25
C TYR A 744 7.58 6.92 22.31
N VAL A 745 8.69 6.20 22.37
CA VAL A 745 10.04 6.76 22.29
C VAL A 745 10.55 6.53 20.87
N GLY A 746 10.57 7.59 20.06
CA GLY A 746 11.10 7.51 18.69
C GLY A 746 12.60 7.16 18.69
N GLU A 747 13.03 6.25 17.83
CA GLU A 747 14.43 5.90 17.62
C GLU A 747 15.25 7.11 17.07
N ASP A 748 14.57 8.12 16.50
CA ASP A 748 15.19 9.33 15.95
C ASP A 748 15.43 10.46 16.96
N GLY A 749 15.20 10.22 18.26
CA GLY A 749 15.56 11.18 19.33
C GLY A 749 17.07 11.31 19.61
N GLY A 750 17.92 10.78 18.73
CA GLY A 750 19.38 10.93 18.77
C GLY A 750 19.93 12.16 18.03
N GLY A 751 19.09 13.07 17.60
CA GLY A 751 19.49 14.35 17.02
C GLY A 751 19.63 15.42 18.10
N ASN A 752 20.85 15.93 18.28
CA ASN A 752 21.22 17.13 19.06
C ASN A 752 20.31 18.32 18.76
N ASP A 753 19.10 18.32 19.26
CA ASP A 753 18.39 19.57 19.47
C ASP A 753 18.45 19.87 20.99
N LEU A 754 19.51 20.57 21.37
CA LEU A 754 19.62 21.29 22.62
C LEU A 754 18.62 22.47 22.61
N GLY A 755 17.37 22.16 22.23
CA GLY A 755 16.22 23.02 22.34
C GLY A 755 15.91 23.19 23.79
N ASP A 756 16.01 24.39 24.22
CA ASP A 756 15.68 25.06 25.45
C ASP A 756 14.87 24.18 26.43
N VAL A 757 15.61 23.47 27.31
CA VAL A 757 15.02 22.80 28.47
C VAL A 757 14.45 23.91 29.36
N ASP A 758 13.14 24.01 29.45
CA ASP A 758 12.45 25.02 30.27
C ASP A 758 12.76 24.79 31.75
N MET A 759 13.70 25.59 32.28
CA MET A 759 14.05 25.58 33.68
C MET A 759 12.96 26.24 34.57
N GLY A 760 11.98 26.88 33.94
CA GLY A 760 10.83 27.45 34.66
C GLY A 760 9.79 26.39 35.09
N ARG A 761 9.93 25.12 34.56
CA ARG A 761 9.01 24.04 34.88
C ARG A 761 9.79 22.76 35.18
N LEU A 762 10.34 22.69 36.39
CA LEU A 762 11.07 21.49 36.84
C LEU A 762 10.14 20.29 37.00
N ASP A 763 10.63 19.08 36.63
CA ASP A 763 9.88 17.84 36.86
C ASP A 763 9.68 17.62 38.39
N PRO A 764 8.50 17.18 38.86
CA PRO A 764 8.25 16.89 40.28
C PRO A 764 9.27 15.94 40.92
N LEU A 765 9.95 15.10 40.17
CA LEU A 765 10.99 14.18 40.62
C LEU A 765 12.41 14.75 40.51
N PHE A 766 12.57 16.04 40.16
CA PHE A 766 13.88 16.65 39.92
C PHE A 766 14.77 16.59 41.16
N GLU A 767 14.28 17.01 42.32
CA GLU A 767 15.02 17.02 43.56
C GLU A 767 15.41 15.61 44.02
N ASP A 768 14.46 14.65 43.93
CA ASP A 768 14.71 13.26 44.29
C ASP A 768 15.72 12.60 43.37
N ALA A 769 15.67 12.93 42.07
CA ALA A 769 16.65 12.45 41.09
C ALA A 769 18.04 13.05 41.31
N ALA A 770 18.12 14.34 41.69
CA ALA A 770 19.36 15.02 42.04
C ALA A 770 20.03 14.34 43.27
N ARG A 771 19.27 14.13 44.33
CA ARG A 771 19.75 13.43 45.56
C ARG A 771 20.20 12.00 45.23
N LEU A 772 19.44 11.27 44.43
CA LEU A 772 19.80 9.91 44.03
C LEU A 772 21.16 9.86 43.32
N ILE A 773 21.40 10.77 42.38
CA ILE A 773 22.63 10.83 41.58
C ILE A 773 23.83 11.22 42.47
N VAL A 774 23.66 12.19 43.38
CA VAL A 774 24.72 12.62 44.30
C VAL A 774 25.07 11.50 45.29
N ILE A 775 24.08 10.78 45.84
CA ILE A 775 24.32 9.65 46.74
C ILE A 775 25.10 8.52 46.06
N HIS A 776 24.75 8.23 44.81
CA HIS A 776 25.40 7.10 44.06
C HIS A 776 26.65 7.56 43.28
N GLN A 777 26.96 8.86 43.22
CA GLN A 777 28.04 9.44 42.42
C GLN A 777 28.07 8.92 40.99
N GLN A 778 26.89 8.69 40.42
CA GLN A 778 26.74 8.13 39.09
C GLN A 778 25.59 8.80 38.28
N GLY A 779 25.95 9.64 37.32
CA GLY A 779 25.01 10.33 36.42
C GLY A 779 24.47 9.39 35.33
N SER A 780 23.62 8.41 35.71
CA SER A 780 23.10 7.38 34.77
C SER A 780 21.59 7.52 34.64
N THR A 781 21.13 7.74 33.38
CA THR A 781 19.72 7.75 33.03
C THR A 781 19.03 6.44 33.43
N SER A 782 19.73 5.29 33.26
CA SER A 782 19.23 3.98 33.65
C SER A 782 19.04 3.81 35.17
N LEU A 783 19.82 4.56 35.98
CA LEU A 783 19.67 4.55 37.44
C LEU A 783 18.36 5.24 37.83
N ILE A 784 18.06 6.41 37.26
CA ILE A 784 16.82 7.17 37.44
C ILE A 784 15.62 6.34 37.01
N GLN A 785 15.69 5.75 35.82
CA GLN A 785 14.64 4.87 35.28
C GLN A 785 14.24 3.77 36.27
N ARG A 786 15.22 2.99 36.70
CA ARG A 786 14.98 1.84 37.59
C ARG A 786 14.48 2.26 38.97
N LYS A 787 14.96 3.36 39.50
CA LYS A 787 14.62 3.80 40.87
C LYS A 787 13.23 4.39 40.96
N PHE A 788 12.84 5.18 39.95
CA PHE A 788 11.54 5.88 39.93
C PHE A 788 10.50 5.20 39.05
N ALA A 789 10.85 4.07 38.40
CA ALA A 789 9.97 3.31 37.47
C ALA A 789 9.36 4.21 36.39
N ILE A 790 10.15 5.16 35.84
CA ILE A 790 9.74 6.10 34.79
C ILE A 790 10.33 5.73 33.42
N GLY A 791 9.68 6.21 32.34
CA GLY A 791 10.14 6.01 30.96
C GLY A 791 11.50 6.66 30.67
N TYR A 792 12.21 6.13 29.65
CA TYR A 792 13.56 6.59 29.28
C TYR A 792 13.60 8.09 28.96
N ASN A 793 12.59 8.63 28.26
CA ASN A 793 12.52 10.05 27.88
C ASN A 793 12.37 10.96 29.08
N ARG A 794 11.54 10.59 30.05
CA ARG A 794 11.36 11.37 31.27
C ARG A 794 12.65 11.36 32.10
N ALA A 795 13.30 10.21 32.19
CA ALA A 795 14.60 10.07 32.81
C ALA A 795 15.70 10.85 32.06
N GLY A 796 15.63 10.90 30.72
CA GLY A 796 16.50 11.72 29.88
C GLY A 796 16.30 13.22 30.13
N ARG A 797 15.04 13.71 30.08
CA ARG A 797 14.70 15.13 30.42
C ARG A 797 15.16 15.53 31.82
N LEU A 798 14.96 14.65 32.81
CA LEU A 798 15.48 14.86 34.17
C LEU A 798 17.00 15.00 34.16
N MET A 799 17.71 14.13 33.43
CA MET A 799 19.18 14.23 33.29
C MET A 799 19.64 15.54 32.63
N ASP A 800 18.88 16.02 31.63
CA ASP A 800 19.19 17.30 30.94
C ASP A 800 18.86 18.51 31.82
N GLN A 801 17.80 18.46 32.63
CA GLN A 801 17.53 19.45 33.67
C GLN A 801 18.64 19.47 34.73
N LEU A 802 19.13 18.29 35.16
CA LEU A 802 20.25 18.18 36.12
C LEU A 802 21.59 18.69 35.54
N GLU A 803 21.80 18.57 34.23
CA GLU A 803 22.95 19.13 33.52
C GLU A 803 22.85 20.66 33.51
N LYS A 804 21.69 21.24 33.11
CA LYS A 804 21.50 22.70 33.14
C LYS A 804 21.58 23.30 34.56
N ALA A 805 21.16 22.54 35.55
CA ALA A 805 21.31 22.89 36.95
C ALA A 805 22.76 22.77 37.45
N GLY A 806 23.68 22.25 36.62
CA GLY A 806 25.09 22.08 36.99
C GLY A 806 25.34 20.98 38.01
N ILE A 807 24.41 20.02 38.18
CA ILE A 807 24.53 18.88 39.11
C ILE A 807 25.29 17.74 38.43
N VAL A 808 25.10 17.55 37.12
CA VAL A 808 25.87 16.60 36.31
C VAL A 808 26.56 17.31 35.16
N GLY A 809 27.64 16.70 34.63
CA GLY A 809 28.36 17.17 33.46
C GLY A 809 27.70 16.81 32.16
N PRO A 810 28.23 17.28 31.00
CA PRO A 810 27.66 17.05 29.67
C PRO A 810 27.70 15.61 29.28
N ALA A 811 26.79 15.22 28.38
CA ALA A 811 26.67 13.85 27.86
C ALA A 811 27.96 13.42 27.14
N GLN A 812 28.51 12.26 27.51
CA GLN A 812 29.70 11.67 26.90
C GLN A 812 29.34 10.34 26.19
N GLY A 813 28.46 10.40 25.20
CA GLY A 813 27.97 9.22 24.49
C GLY A 813 27.20 8.26 25.39
N SER A 814 27.49 6.97 25.35
CA SER A 814 26.81 5.93 26.16
C SER A 814 27.31 5.77 27.59
N LYS A 815 28.31 6.57 28.03
CA LYS A 815 28.83 6.52 29.40
C LYS A 815 27.96 7.33 30.34
N ALA A 816 27.96 6.93 31.63
CA ALA A 816 27.31 7.71 32.68
C ALA A 816 27.98 9.10 32.76
N ARG A 817 27.18 10.18 32.91
CA ARG A 817 27.65 11.57 33.03
C ARG A 817 28.42 11.75 34.35
N GLU A 818 29.38 12.60 34.37
CA GLU A 818 30.16 12.95 35.56
C GLU A 818 29.28 13.70 36.55
N VAL A 819 29.35 13.39 37.83
CA VAL A 819 28.62 14.11 38.89
C VAL A 819 29.47 15.27 39.39
N LEU A 820 28.95 16.49 39.25
CA LEU A 820 29.67 17.71 39.62
C LEU A 820 29.49 18.13 41.07
N CYS A 821 28.51 17.53 41.78
CA CYS A 821 28.28 17.75 43.19
C CYS A 821 29.01 16.69 44.02
N VAL A 822 29.77 17.12 45.01
CA VAL A 822 30.61 16.25 45.84
C VAL A 822 29.80 15.66 47.00
N ASP A 823 28.92 16.42 47.57
CA ASP A 823 28.09 16.02 48.71
C ASP A 823 26.71 16.70 48.71
N ASP A 824 25.85 16.32 49.67
CA ASP A 824 24.47 16.81 49.79
C ASP A 824 24.40 18.32 50.16
N ASN A 825 25.44 18.88 50.81
CA ASN A 825 25.51 20.32 51.11
C ASN A 825 25.74 21.15 49.84
N ASP A 826 26.60 20.67 48.93
CA ASP A 826 26.83 21.34 47.62
C ASP A 826 25.56 21.24 46.75
N LEU A 827 24.87 20.10 46.79
CA LEU A 827 23.58 19.93 46.11
C LEU A 827 22.55 20.96 46.64
N GLN A 828 22.40 21.08 47.95
CA GLN A 828 21.44 22.01 48.57
C GLN A 828 21.73 23.47 48.21
N MET A 829 23.02 23.87 48.14
CA MET A 829 23.39 25.21 47.71
C MET A 829 22.99 25.47 46.25
N ARG A 830 23.16 24.48 45.37
CA ARG A 830 22.78 24.62 43.95
C ARG A 830 21.26 24.63 43.77
N LEU A 831 20.52 23.82 44.51
CA LEU A 831 19.05 23.83 44.50
C LEU A 831 18.47 25.15 45.01
N ASN A 832 19.06 25.76 46.08
CA ASN A 832 18.63 27.04 46.57
C ASN A 832 18.94 28.22 45.63
N ASN A 833 19.90 28.07 44.72
CA ASN A 833 20.21 29.03 43.67
C ASN A 833 19.31 28.92 42.43
N LEU A 834 18.56 27.84 42.28
CA LEU A 834 17.61 27.57 41.18
C LEU A 834 16.17 28.02 41.53
N LEU A 835 15.84 28.13 42.78
CA LEU A 835 14.59 28.68 43.32
C LEU A 835 14.71 30.20 43.52
#